data_4b22a09f05da71f8697dd28386815e74
#
_entry.id   4b22a09f05da71f8697dd28386815e74
#
_cell.length_a   1.000
_cell.length_b   1.000
_cell.length_c   1.000
_cell.angle_alpha   90.00
_cell.angle_beta   90.00
_cell.angle_gamma   90.00
#
_symmetry.space_group_name_H-M   'P 1'
#
loop_
_entity.id
_entity.type
_entity.pdbx_description
1 polymer ?
#
loop_
_entity_poly.entity_id
_entity_poly.type
_entity_poly.pdbx_seq_one_letter_code
_entity_poly.pdbx_strand_id
1 'polypeptide(L)'
;VLNGRRVGGIQVSPSGKYLIMVEGEIIKGKSSSMTNVYRIADKEIVYTFYGNNASNLTWIPGEDKLSYLIKEGTGNSLYTYDIEQQKMERLFRDDQTIGSFSWSPDRSYLIYYKNENYAPKEWELRKLDGIEDRQAYYRNRYFLCKYDLATGIHTRLTWGNQTTSIMDISHDGNQILISTGRPDYNEYPYRKQSVYLLNARTHQIDTLWKDRLIGIRCLFSPDDSKLLIAGAADAFGQMGVKISKGQIVNGYDTQLYIYDLNSKEVTPITKDFNPTVSNYIWHTDGNIYIVAGDTDYVYLFRYGKDGKITRIECPGDLVQKISLARNGSTGVYTASDESYPTRVYTLDLTTLKAQEWADPQGEQYKNIEFGQVKDWDYNYKKGTTIDGRYYLPANFDPKKKYPMIVYYYGGTTPVERTFGGRWPFNLYAANGYVVYVMQPSGAIGFGQEFSARHQNNWGKITADEIIACTKAFLKAHPFVDAQRVGCMGASYGGFTTMYLQTRTDIFACAISHAGISSISSYWGEGYWGYSYSTNASAHAFPWNRKDIYVDQSPLFNADKVKTPMLLLHGTADVNVPTGESIQFYTALKLLGKDVELVLIKNADHAVVDYNQRIIWGNTIMAYFAKYLKGEPAWWENMYKDKNL
;
A
#
# COMPACT_ATOMS: atom_id res chain seq x y z
N VAL A 1 -12.71 -10.23 12.48
CA VAL A 1 -11.78 -9.43 11.65
C VAL A 1 -10.51 -10.22 11.29
N LEU A 2 -9.95 -11.01 12.22
CA LEU A 2 -8.71 -11.78 11.97
C LEU A 2 -8.96 -13.16 11.32
N ASN A 3 -10.16 -13.72 11.45
CA ASN A 3 -10.55 -15.01 10.90
C ASN A 3 -11.49 -14.83 9.71
N GLY A 4 -11.67 -15.89 8.92
CA GLY A 4 -12.65 -16.00 7.83
C GLY A 4 -12.04 -16.12 6.46
N ARG A 5 -12.90 -16.22 5.46
CA ARG A 5 -12.53 -16.35 4.05
C ARG A 5 -12.03 -15.03 3.48
N ARG A 6 -11.13 -15.11 2.50
CA ARG A 6 -10.53 -13.94 1.84
C ARG A 6 -10.26 -14.23 0.37
N VAL A 7 -10.39 -13.21 -0.46
CA VAL A 7 -9.93 -13.28 -1.85
C VAL A 7 -8.49 -12.80 -1.91
N GLY A 8 -7.57 -13.71 -2.25
CA GLY A 8 -6.14 -13.44 -2.35
C GLY A 8 -5.73 -12.85 -3.69
N GLY A 9 -6.28 -13.35 -4.79
CA GLY A 9 -5.96 -12.94 -6.16
C GLY A 9 -7.09 -13.24 -7.12
N ILE A 10 -7.17 -12.48 -8.21
CA ILE A 10 -8.11 -12.70 -9.32
C ILE A 10 -7.36 -12.53 -10.64
N GLN A 11 -7.68 -13.38 -11.64
CA GLN A 11 -7.16 -13.24 -12.99
C GLN A 11 -8.18 -13.77 -14.00
N VAL A 12 -8.71 -12.88 -14.82
CA VAL A 12 -9.66 -13.22 -15.89
C VAL A 12 -8.93 -13.86 -17.06
N SER A 13 -9.52 -14.86 -17.70
CA SER A 13 -8.95 -15.47 -18.90
C SER A 13 -8.95 -14.50 -20.10
N PRO A 14 -8.10 -14.73 -21.10
CA PRO A 14 -8.02 -13.85 -22.27
C PRO A 14 -9.35 -13.64 -22.99
N SER A 15 -10.23 -14.63 -23.06
CA SER A 15 -11.57 -14.47 -23.67
C SER A 15 -12.61 -13.81 -22.74
N GLY A 16 -12.36 -13.78 -21.44
CA GLY A 16 -13.32 -13.35 -20.44
C GLY A 16 -14.31 -14.42 -19.96
N LYS A 17 -14.12 -15.69 -20.35
CA LYS A 17 -15.03 -16.80 -19.95
C LYS A 17 -14.73 -17.35 -18.56
N TYR A 18 -13.44 -17.33 -18.15
CA TYR A 18 -12.99 -17.99 -16.92
C TYR A 18 -12.29 -17.00 -15.98
N LEU A 19 -12.30 -17.36 -14.70
CA LEU A 19 -11.66 -16.60 -13.62
C LEU A 19 -10.81 -17.52 -12.75
N ILE A 20 -9.50 -17.26 -12.67
CA ILE A 20 -8.66 -17.78 -11.59
C ILE A 20 -8.95 -16.95 -10.35
N MET A 21 -9.31 -17.57 -9.24
CA MET A 21 -9.49 -16.92 -7.95
C MET A 21 -8.73 -17.68 -6.86
N VAL A 22 -7.86 -16.95 -6.16
CA VAL A 22 -7.18 -17.47 -4.98
C VAL A 22 -8.05 -17.16 -3.78
N GLU A 23 -8.52 -18.22 -3.10
CA GLU A 23 -9.33 -18.14 -1.91
C GLU A 23 -8.51 -18.57 -0.71
N GLY A 24 -8.46 -17.74 0.30
CA GLY A 24 -7.79 -18.01 1.56
C GLY A 24 -8.79 -18.13 2.69
N GLU A 25 -8.47 -18.93 3.70
CA GLU A 25 -9.20 -18.96 4.95
C GLU A 25 -8.25 -18.92 6.13
N ILE A 26 -8.59 -18.12 7.13
CA ILE A 26 -7.85 -18.05 8.38
C ILE A 26 -8.76 -18.54 9.51
N ILE A 27 -8.34 -19.61 10.19
CA ILE A 27 -9.02 -20.15 11.37
C ILE A 27 -8.02 -20.21 12.51
N LYS A 28 -8.23 -19.41 13.57
CA LYS A 28 -7.37 -19.35 14.75
C LYS A 28 -5.88 -19.22 14.42
N GLY A 29 -5.56 -18.36 13.46
CA GLY A 29 -4.18 -18.08 13.01
C GLY A 29 -3.58 -19.10 12.05
N LYS A 30 -4.26 -20.19 11.75
CA LYS A 30 -3.87 -21.11 10.67
C LYS A 30 -4.47 -20.63 9.37
N SER A 31 -3.61 -20.36 8.39
CA SER A 31 -4.04 -19.99 7.04
C SER A 31 -4.02 -21.21 6.13
N SER A 32 -5.05 -21.35 5.32
CA SER A 32 -5.10 -22.24 4.18
C SER A 32 -5.44 -21.44 2.94
N SER A 33 -4.97 -21.87 1.79
CA SER A 33 -5.35 -21.26 0.51
C SER A 33 -5.64 -22.33 -0.53
N MET A 34 -6.58 -22.02 -1.39
CA MET A 34 -6.99 -22.83 -2.52
C MET A 34 -7.13 -21.93 -3.74
N THR A 35 -6.74 -22.43 -4.89
CA THR A 35 -6.92 -21.71 -6.14
C THR A 35 -7.94 -22.43 -6.99
N ASN A 36 -9.05 -21.75 -7.26
CA ASN A 36 -10.12 -22.24 -8.10
C ASN A 36 -10.13 -21.54 -9.45
N VAL A 37 -10.51 -22.27 -10.48
CA VAL A 37 -10.85 -21.73 -11.79
C VAL A 37 -12.34 -21.86 -11.99
N TYR A 38 -13.00 -20.73 -12.14
CA TYR A 38 -14.45 -20.64 -12.31
C TYR A 38 -14.82 -20.35 -13.76
N ARG A 39 -15.92 -20.91 -14.24
CA ARG A 39 -16.62 -20.35 -15.39
C ARG A 39 -17.46 -19.19 -14.90
N ILE A 40 -17.22 -17.98 -15.45
CA ILE A 40 -17.81 -16.73 -14.92
C ILE A 40 -19.34 -16.74 -15.04
N ALA A 41 -19.88 -17.30 -16.13
CA ALA A 41 -21.30 -17.23 -16.47
C ALA A 41 -22.23 -17.95 -15.47
N ASP A 42 -21.80 -19.09 -14.97
CA ASP A 42 -22.61 -19.96 -14.07
C ASP A 42 -21.95 -20.21 -12.71
N LYS A 43 -20.75 -19.66 -12.50
CA LYS A 43 -19.94 -19.79 -11.27
C LYS A 43 -19.50 -21.23 -10.98
N GLU A 44 -19.53 -22.12 -12.00
CA GLU A 44 -19.06 -23.48 -11.86
C GLU A 44 -17.55 -23.52 -11.70
N ILE A 45 -17.06 -24.29 -10.71
CA ILE A 45 -15.64 -24.59 -10.55
C ILE A 45 -15.25 -25.63 -11.59
N VAL A 46 -14.49 -25.23 -12.60
CA VAL A 46 -14.01 -26.12 -13.67
C VAL A 46 -12.68 -26.78 -13.34
N TYR A 47 -11.90 -26.20 -12.42
CA TYR A 47 -10.67 -26.77 -11.93
C TYR A 47 -10.29 -26.24 -10.54
N THR A 48 -9.68 -27.08 -9.72
CA THR A 48 -9.19 -26.71 -8.40
C THR A 48 -7.75 -27.17 -8.19
N PHE A 49 -6.90 -26.25 -7.73
CA PHE A 49 -5.54 -26.56 -7.28
C PHE A 49 -5.53 -26.72 -5.77
N TYR A 50 -5.29 -27.94 -5.30
CA TYR A 50 -5.18 -28.26 -3.87
C TYR A 50 -3.72 -28.20 -3.40
N GLY A 51 -3.49 -27.49 -2.30
CA GLY A 51 -2.19 -27.43 -1.65
C GLY A 51 -1.15 -26.60 -2.40
N ASN A 52 0.10 -26.69 -1.95
CA ASN A 52 1.20 -25.84 -2.42
C ASN A 52 2.03 -26.46 -3.57
N ASN A 53 1.51 -27.48 -4.26
CA ASN A 53 2.27 -28.21 -5.26
C ASN A 53 2.37 -27.47 -6.60
N ALA A 54 1.42 -26.58 -6.90
CA ALA A 54 1.44 -25.74 -8.09
C ALA A 54 1.78 -24.29 -7.73
N SER A 55 2.65 -23.69 -8.50
CA SER A 55 3.03 -22.29 -8.35
C SER A 55 3.01 -21.57 -9.70
N ASN A 56 3.06 -20.24 -9.68
CA ASN A 56 3.05 -19.41 -10.89
C ASN A 56 1.89 -19.70 -11.84
N LEU A 57 0.69 -19.97 -11.29
CA LEU A 57 -0.50 -20.21 -12.09
C LEU A 57 -0.91 -18.94 -12.83
N THR A 58 -1.01 -19.02 -14.16
CA THR A 58 -1.39 -17.90 -15.02
C THR A 58 -2.02 -18.41 -16.32
N TRP A 59 -2.70 -17.51 -17.03
CA TRP A 59 -3.19 -17.80 -18.38
C TRP A 59 -2.05 -17.74 -19.41
N ILE A 60 -2.14 -18.61 -20.41
CA ILE A 60 -1.29 -18.48 -21.61
C ILE A 60 -1.82 -17.28 -22.42
N PRO A 61 -0.96 -16.34 -22.87
CA PRO A 61 -1.40 -15.18 -23.62
C PRO A 61 -2.27 -15.55 -24.83
N GLY A 62 -3.46 -14.94 -24.91
CA GLY A 62 -4.42 -15.15 -26.01
C GLY A 62 -5.18 -16.47 -25.98
N GLU A 63 -4.97 -17.35 -25.02
CA GLU A 63 -5.66 -18.65 -24.92
C GLU A 63 -6.28 -18.85 -23.53
N ASP A 64 -7.46 -19.50 -23.49
CA ASP A 64 -8.10 -19.90 -22.23
C ASP A 64 -7.49 -21.22 -21.70
N LYS A 65 -6.14 -21.27 -21.70
CA LYS A 65 -5.37 -22.36 -21.15
C LYS A 65 -4.54 -21.89 -19.98
N LEU A 66 -4.43 -22.72 -18.98
CA LEU A 66 -3.60 -22.47 -17.80
C LEU A 66 -2.16 -22.89 -18.04
N SER A 67 -1.23 -22.22 -17.41
CA SER A 67 0.15 -22.66 -17.24
C SER A 67 0.57 -22.54 -15.77
N TYR A 68 1.36 -23.49 -15.29
CA TYR A 68 1.80 -23.51 -13.89
C TYR A 68 3.03 -24.40 -13.72
N LEU A 69 3.78 -24.14 -12.66
CA LEU A 69 4.93 -24.95 -12.27
C LEU A 69 4.51 -25.97 -11.21
N ILE A 70 5.00 -27.20 -11.35
CA ILE A 70 4.97 -28.23 -10.31
C ILE A 70 6.39 -28.58 -9.94
N LYS A 71 6.67 -28.64 -8.63
CA LYS A 71 7.96 -29.11 -8.13
C LYS A 71 8.06 -30.62 -8.33
N GLU A 72 9.02 -31.06 -9.16
CA GLU A 72 9.32 -32.46 -9.46
C GLU A 72 10.84 -32.66 -9.35
N GLY A 73 11.25 -33.69 -8.61
CA GLY A 73 12.68 -33.93 -8.39
C GLY A 73 13.37 -32.78 -7.65
N THR A 74 14.41 -32.22 -8.23
CA THR A 74 15.18 -31.10 -7.67
C THR A 74 14.80 -29.75 -8.25
N GLY A 75 14.00 -29.73 -9.32
CA GLY A 75 13.58 -28.52 -10.04
C GLY A 75 12.06 -28.39 -10.16
N ASN A 76 11.64 -27.60 -11.12
CA ASN A 76 10.25 -27.37 -11.48
C ASN A 76 9.96 -27.88 -12.89
N SER A 77 8.76 -28.39 -13.09
CA SER A 77 8.24 -28.75 -14.41
C SER A 77 7.12 -27.81 -14.79
N LEU A 78 7.11 -27.34 -16.04
CA LEU A 78 6.04 -26.48 -16.56
C LEU A 78 4.97 -27.33 -17.21
N TYR A 79 3.77 -27.16 -16.73
CA TYR A 79 2.56 -27.75 -17.27
C TYR A 79 1.65 -26.71 -17.88
N THR A 80 0.92 -27.12 -18.91
CA THR A 80 -0.23 -26.39 -19.45
C THR A 80 -1.49 -27.24 -19.29
N TYR A 81 -2.64 -26.61 -19.11
CA TYR A 81 -3.93 -27.28 -18.98
C TYR A 81 -4.97 -26.58 -19.84
N ASP A 82 -5.50 -27.31 -20.80
CA ASP A 82 -6.64 -26.88 -21.62
C ASP A 82 -7.94 -27.22 -20.88
N ILE A 83 -8.70 -26.20 -20.52
CA ILE A 83 -9.92 -26.36 -19.71
C ILE A 83 -11.03 -27.05 -20.51
N GLU A 84 -11.18 -26.72 -21.80
CA GLU A 84 -12.26 -27.26 -22.64
C GLU A 84 -12.00 -28.73 -23.02
N GLN A 85 -10.74 -29.04 -23.33
CA GLN A 85 -10.32 -30.41 -23.69
C GLN A 85 -10.02 -31.29 -22.48
N GLN A 86 -9.89 -30.70 -21.29
CA GLN A 86 -9.42 -31.34 -20.05
C GLN A 86 -8.07 -32.05 -20.23
N LYS A 87 -7.20 -31.46 -21.05
CA LYS A 87 -5.92 -32.06 -21.42
C LYS A 87 -4.77 -31.30 -20.77
N MET A 88 -3.89 -32.05 -20.11
CA MET A 88 -2.66 -31.54 -19.53
C MET A 88 -1.48 -31.92 -20.44
N GLU A 89 -0.58 -30.96 -20.68
CA GLU A 89 0.66 -31.16 -21.38
C GLU A 89 1.82 -30.63 -20.56
N ARG A 90 2.98 -31.27 -20.64
CA ARG A 90 4.21 -30.83 -19.99
C ARG A 90 5.15 -30.24 -21.03
N LEU A 91 5.52 -28.97 -20.86
CA LEU A 91 6.42 -28.25 -21.79
C LEU A 91 7.89 -28.51 -21.48
N PHE A 92 8.28 -28.57 -20.20
CA PHE A 92 9.62 -28.99 -19.77
C PHE A 92 9.57 -29.70 -18.42
N ARG A 93 10.67 -30.37 -18.06
CA ARG A 93 10.76 -31.20 -16.86
C ARG A 93 12.00 -30.84 -16.03
N ASP A 94 11.81 -30.85 -14.71
CA ASP A 94 12.89 -30.80 -13.69
C ASP A 94 13.91 -29.69 -13.91
N ASP A 95 13.44 -28.51 -14.33
CA ASP A 95 14.31 -27.34 -14.48
C ASP A 95 14.61 -26.72 -13.11
N GLN A 96 15.89 -26.63 -12.78
CA GLN A 96 16.35 -26.10 -11.49
C GLN A 96 16.51 -24.58 -11.49
N THR A 97 16.39 -23.92 -12.63
CA THR A 97 16.64 -22.48 -12.78
C THR A 97 15.38 -21.65 -12.77
N ILE A 98 14.23 -22.19 -13.25
CA ILE A 98 12.97 -21.47 -13.37
C ILE A 98 12.13 -21.65 -12.10
N GLY A 99 12.19 -20.67 -11.20
CA GLY A 99 11.35 -20.62 -9.99
C GLY A 99 10.02 -19.88 -10.18
N SER A 100 9.99 -18.95 -11.11
CA SER A 100 8.81 -18.20 -11.56
C SER A 100 9.07 -17.66 -12.97
N PHE A 101 8.04 -17.39 -13.74
CA PHE A 101 8.18 -16.90 -15.10
C PHE A 101 7.05 -15.96 -15.51
N SER A 102 7.28 -15.25 -16.61
CA SER A 102 6.26 -14.52 -17.38
C SER A 102 6.33 -14.98 -18.83
N TRP A 103 5.19 -15.17 -19.47
CA TRP A 103 5.10 -15.46 -20.89
C TRP A 103 5.45 -14.23 -21.73
N SER A 104 6.15 -14.45 -22.86
CA SER A 104 6.10 -13.48 -23.95
C SER A 104 4.68 -13.45 -24.55
N PRO A 105 4.16 -12.27 -24.93
CA PRO A 105 2.83 -12.20 -25.50
C PRO A 105 2.62 -13.00 -26.79
N ASP A 106 3.69 -13.21 -27.57
CA ASP A 106 3.73 -14.06 -28.78
C ASP A 106 3.88 -15.56 -28.47
N ARG A 107 4.08 -15.93 -27.20
CA ARG A 107 4.23 -17.30 -26.70
C ARG A 107 5.48 -18.04 -27.20
N SER A 108 6.47 -17.34 -27.71
CA SER A 108 7.71 -17.97 -28.22
C SER A 108 8.74 -18.24 -27.12
N TYR A 109 8.66 -17.53 -26.01
CA TYR A 109 9.60 -17.70 -24.90
C TYR A 109 8.97 -17.35 -23.53
N LEU A 110 9.69 -17.75 -22.47
CA LEU A 110 9.45 -17.33 -21.11
C LEU A 110 10.57 -16.41 -20.64
N ILE A 111 10.22 -15.39 -19.83
CA ILE A 111 11.18 -14.58 -19.08
C ILE A 111 11.15 -15.02 -17.62
N TYR A 112 12.33 -15.17 -17.04
CA TYR A 112 12.48 -15.47 -15.61
C TYR A 112 13.70 -14.74 -15.04
N TYR A 113 13.76 -14.66 -13.69
CA TYR A 113 14.87 -14.05 -12.99
C TYR A 113 15.86 -15.10 -12.52
N LYS A 114 17.13 -14.87 -12.80
CA LYS A 114 18.25 -15.51 -12.11
C LYS A 114 18.66 -14.66 -10.94
N ASN A 115 18.56 -15.22 -9.73
CA ASN A 115 18.95 -14.54 -8.51
C ASN A 115 20.43 -14.82 -8.23
N GLU A 116 21.19 -13.76 -7.98
CA GLU A 116 22.53 -13.82 -7.43
C GLU A 116 22.47 -13.28 -6.00
N ASN A 117 22.35 -14.21 -5.06
CA ASN A 117 22.21 -13.87 -3.65
C ASN A 117 23.59 -13.62 -3.04
N TYR A 118 23.74 -12.48 -2.42
CA TYR A 118 24.85 -12.20 -1.53
C TYR A 118 24.58 -12.87 -0.17
N ALA A 119 25.32 -13.95 0.12
CA ALA A 119 25.34 -14.51 1.46
C ALA A 119 26.30 -13.68 2.31
N PRO A 120 25.84 -12.89 3.29
CA PRO A 120 26.74 -12.24 4.23
C PRO A 120 27.49 -13.36 4.96
N LYS A 121 28.82 -13.31 4.91
CA LYS A 121 29.64 -14.16 5.79
C LYS A 121 29.31 -13.82 7.22
N GLU A 122 29.27 -14.79 8.11
CA GLU A 122 29.30 -14.52 9.55
C GLU A 122 30.52 -13.62 9.83
N TRP A 123 30.26 -12.53 10.55
CA TRP A 123 31.27 -11.49 10.76
C TRP A 123 31.21 -10.98 12.19
N GLU A 124 32.38 -10.91 12.83
CA GLU A 124 32.55 -10.25 14.10
C GLU A 124 32.67 -8.72 13.91
N LEU A 125 33.31 -8.29 12.82
CA LEU A 125 33.48 -6.89 12.45
C LEU A 125 33.05 -6.69 10.99
N ARG A 126 32.17 -5.73 10.74
CA ARG A 126 31.68 -5.41 9.40
C ARG A 126 31.84 -3.93 9.09
N LYS A 127 32.56 -3.61 8.03
CA LYS A 127 32.56 -2.28 7.42
C LYS A 127 31.37 -2.15 6.48
N LEU A 128 30.60 -1.05 6.62
CA LEU A 128 29.57 -0.66 5.67
C LEU A 128 30.18 0.20 4.57
N ASP A 129 29.91 -0.13 3.30
CA ASP A 129 30.37 0.64 2.16
C ASP A 129 29.32 1.65 1.68
N GLY A 130 28.03 1.39 1.95
CA GLY A 130 26.91 2.26 1.63
C GLY A 130 25.85 2.24 2.71
N ILE A 131 24.93 3.19 2.69
CA ILE A 131 23.85 3.33 3.68
C ILE A 131 22.96 2.08 3.66
N GLU A 132 22.65 1.56 2.47
CA GLU A 132 21.77 0.41 2.27
C GLU A 132 22.38 -0.92 2.70
N ASP A 133 23.70 -0.97 2.93
CA ASP A 133 24.36 -2.18 3.45
C ASP A 133 23.87 -2.60 4.85
N ARG A 134 23.15 -1.71 5.54
CA ARG A 134 22.43 -2.04 6.78
C ARG A 134 21.29 -3.03 6.55
N GLN A 135 20.71 -3.01 5.35
CA GLN A 135 19.58 -3.86 4.99
C GLN A 135 20.07 -5.25 4.59
N ALA A 136 19.43 -6.29 5.15
CA ALA A 136 19.62 -7.64 4.65
C ALA A 136 19.22 -7.70 3.17
N TYR A 137 19.90 -8.49 2.39
CA TYR A 137 19.61 -8.69 0.96
C TYR A 137 19.85 -7.47 0.05
N TYR A 138 20.35 -6.34 0.52
CA TYR A 138 20.59 -5.18 -0.34
C TYR A 138 21.55 -5.49 -1.51
N ARG A 139 22.51 -6.39 -1.32
CA ARG A 139 23.45 -6.79 -2.36
C ARG A 139 22.98 -7.93 -3.25
N ASN A 140 21.79 -8.49 -3.01
CA ASN A 140 21.20 -9.45 -3.92
C ASN A 140 20.94 -8.79 -5.27
N ARG A 141 21.18 -9.54 -6.35
CA ARG A 141 20.97 -9.05 -7.72
C ARG A 141 20.06 -10.00 -8.46
N TYR A 142 19.23 -9.42 -9.30
CA TYR A 142 18.27 -10.14 -10.13
C TYR A 142 18.56 -9.80 -11.58
N PHE A 143 18.76 -10.83 -12.40
CA PHE A 143 19.07 -10.71 -13.81
C PHE A 143 18.04 -11.43 -14.64
N LEU A 144 17.72 -10.85 -15.82
CA LEU A 144 16.76 -11.45 -16.74
C LEU A 144 17.39 -12.57 -17.52
N CYS A 145 16.65 -13.68 -17.63
CA CYS A 145 16.93 -14.80 -18.49
C CYS A 145 15.70 -15.10 -19.34
N LYS A 146 15.96 -15.64 -20.54
CA LYS A 146 14.96 -16.12 -21.48
C LYS A 146 15.06 -17.63 -21.59
N TYR A 147 13.93 -18.32 -21.62
CA TYR A 147 13.81 -19.72 -22.01
C TYR A 147 13.05 -19.80 -23.33
N ASP A 148 13.70 -20.22 -24.38
CA ASP A 148 13.11 -20.37 -25.70
C ASP A 148 12.34 -21.70 -25.77
N LEU A 149 11.04 -21.63 -26.07
CA LEU A 149 10.15 -22.79 -26.01
C LEU A 149 10.36 -23.78 -27.17
N ALA A 150 10.84 -23.30 -28.32
CA ALA A 150 11.07 -24.17 -29.46
C ALA A 150 12.35 -24.97 -29.34
N THR A 151 13.39 -24.36 -28.75
CA THR A 151 14.74 -24.98 -28.68
C THR A 151 15.08 -25.51 -27.29
N GLY A 152 14.37 -25.11 -26.24
CA GLY A 152 14.68 -25.41 -24.84
C GLY A 152 15.95 -24.71 -24.33
N ILE A 153 16.41 -23.66 -25.01
CA ILE A 153 17.68 -22.99 -24.67
C ILE A 153 17.41 -21.86 -23.67
N HIS A 154 18.21 -21.87 -22.60
CA HIS A 154 18.30 -20.76 -21.65
C HIS A 154 19.31 -19.71 -22.12
N THR A 155 18.89 -18.45 -22.17
CA THR A 155 19.78 -17.34 -22.52
C THR A 155 19.71 -16.29 -21.41
N ARG A 156 20.85 -15.95 -20.82
CA ARG A 156 20.94 -14.81 -19.91
C ARG A 156 20.94 -13.52 -20.72
N LEU A 157 20.00 -12.62 -20.43
CA LEU A 157 19.83 -11.38 -21.17
C LEU A 157 20.51 -10.18 -20.51
N THR A 158 20.64 -10.20 -19.18
CA THR A 158 21.24 -9.09 -18.42
C THR A 158 22.24 -9.58 -17.38
N TRP A 159 23.23 -8.75 -17.06
CA TRP A 159 24.30 -9.01 -16.07
C TRP A 159 24.90 -7.70 -15.58
N GLY A 160 25.86 -7.76 -14.68
CA GLY A 160 26.53 -6.59 -14.11
C GLY A 160 26.37 -6.49 -12.60
N ASN A 161 26.43 -5.26 -12.07
CA ASN A 161 26.37 -4.98 -10.64
C ASN A 161 25.06 -4.34 -10.17
N GLN A 162 24.07 -4.20 -11.05
CA GLN A 162 22.75 -3.64 -10.74
C GLN A 162 21.66 -4.66 -11.04
N THR A 163 20.63 -4.68 -10.19
CA THR A 163 19.43 -5.45 -10.46
C THR A 163 18.73 -4.92 -11.70
N THR A 164 18.33 -5.83 -12.60
CA THR A 164 17.44 -5.51 -13.71
C THR A 164 16.00 -5.81 -13.31
N SER A 165 15.12 -4.86 -13.54
CA SER A 165 13.67 -5.02 -13.36
C SER A 165 12.98 -4.96 -14.72
N ILE A 166 12.13 -5.95 -15.01
CA ILE A 166 11.25 -5.90 -16.17
C ILE A 166 10.08 -4.96 -15.87
N MET A 167 9.71 -4.15 -16.84
CA MET A 167 8.52 -3.30 -16.77
C MET A 167 7.39 -3.88 -17.61
N ASP A 168 7.68 -4.25 -18.87
CA ASP A 168 6.71 -4.81 -19.80
C ASP A 168 7.39 -5.52 -20.98
N ILE A 169 6.62 -6.28 -21.76
CA ILE A 169 7.03 -6.89 -23.02
C ILE A 169 6.07 -6.43 -24.11
N SER A 170 6.59 -5.98 -25.26
CA SER A 170 5.78 -5.58 -26.41
C SER A 170 4.86 -6.71 -26.87
N HIS A 171 3.70 -6.36 -27.40
CA HIS A 171 2.66 -7.32 -27.78
C HIS A 171 3.13 -8.27 -28.90
N ASP A 172 4.09 -7.84 -29.72
CA ASP A 172 4.75 -8.67 -30.74
C ASP A 172 5.88 -9.57 -30.19
N GLY A 173 6.19 -9.47 -28.87
CA GLY A 173 7.23 -10.23 -28.20
C GLY A 173 8.67 -9.81 -28.53
N ASN A 174 8.89 -8.77 -29.33
CA ASN A 174 10.22 -8.39 -29.81
C ASN A 174 10.99 -7.48 -28.86
N GLN A 175 10.30 -6.65 -28.08
CA GLN A 175 10.91 -5.66 -27.19
C GLN A 175 10.57 -5.92 -25.73
N ILE A 176 11.53 -5.80 -24.86
CA ILE A 176 11.38 -5.91 -23.41
C ILE A 176 11.78 -4.57 -22.80
N LEU A 177 10.85 -3.91 -22.12
CA LEU A 177 11.12 -2.73 -21.30
C LEU A 177 11.76 -3.16 -20.00
N ILE A 178 12.98 -2.69 -19.75
CA ILE A 178 13.73 -2.99 -18.54
C ILE A 178 14.23 -1.70 -17.88
N SER A 179 14.46 -1.77 -16.58
CA SER A 179 15.13 -0.71 -15.84
C SER A 179 16.19 -1.24 -14.89
N THR A 180 17.15 -0.38 -14.61
CA THR A 180 18.14 -0.54 -13.53
C THR A 180 18.05 0.66 -12.60
N GLY A 181 18.48 0.48 -11.35
CA GLY A 181 18.54 1.56 -10.37
C GLY A 181 19.80 1.49 -9.53
N ARG A 182 20.38 2.63 -9.23
CA ARG A 182 21.56 2.75 -8.38
C ARG A 182 21.44 3.90 -7.39
N PRO A 183 22.03 3.81 -6.19
CA PRO A 183 22.19 4.97 -5.32
C PRO A 183 23.16 5.97 -5.93
N ASP A 184 22.94 7.25 -5.66
CA ASP A 184 23.87 8.32 -5.97
C ASP A 184 23.76 9.38 -4.87
N TYR A 185 24.63 9.31 -3.86
CA TYR A 185 24.55 10.18 -2.69
C TYR A 185 24.97 11.63 -2.95
N ASN A 186 25.44 11.95 -4.17
CA ASN A 186 25.86 13.29 -4.54
C ASN A 186 24.72 14.15 -5.08
N GLU A 187 23.62 13.52 -5.49
CA GLU A 187 22.51 14.23 -6.14
C GLU A 187 21.15 13.78 -5.61
N TYR A 188 20.37 14.76 -5.14
CA TYR A 188 18.99 14.54 -4.70
C TYR A 188 18.15 14.00 -5.87
N PRO A 189 17.27 12.99 -5.67
CA PRO A 189 16.85 12.32 -4.43
C PRO A 189 17.71 11.09 -4.05
N TYR A 190 18.97 11.07 -4.38
CA TYR A 190 20.00 10.08 -4.00
C TYR A 190 19.86 8.72 -4.65
N ARG A 191 19.07 8.64 -5.69
CA ARG A 191 18.87 7.43 -6.51
C ARG A 191 18.68 7.82 -7.97
N LYS A 192 19.28 7.04 -8.87
CA LYS A 192 19.12 7.18 -10.32
C LYS A 192 18.54 5.93 -10.93
N GLN A 193 17.64 6.11 -11.88
CA GLN A 193 17.04 5.04 -12.67
C GLN A 193 17.42 5.21 -14.14
N SER A 194 17.72 4.10 -14.81
CA SER A 194 17.84 4.07 -16.27
C SER A 194 16.83 3.08 -16.85
N VAL A 195 16.26 3.43 -18.00
CA VAL A 195 15.24 2.64 -18.70
C VAL A 195 15.73 2.32 -20.10
N TYR A 196 15.56 1.07 -20.49
CA TYR A 196 16.06 0.53 -21.75
C TYR A 196 15.00 -0.27 -22.49
N LEU A 197 15.14 -0.33 -23.81
CA LEU A 197 14.51 -1.32 -24.68
C LEU A 197 15.54 -2.41 -25.00
N LEU A 198 15.22 -3.63 -24.65
CA LEU A 198 16.01 -4.82 -24.96
C LEU A 198 15.30 -5.61 -26.06
N ASN A 199 15.94 -5.80 -27.21
CA ASN A 199 15.41 -6.67 -28.24
C ASN A 199 15.58 -8.15 -27.83
N ALA A 200 14.48 -8.88 -27.72
CA ALA A 200 14.45 -10.26 -27.23
C ALA A 200 15.14 -11.28 -28.18
N ARG A 201 15.34 -10.92 -29.46
CA ARG A 201 15.94 -11.79 -30.48
C ARG A 201 17.39 -11.45 -30.74
N THR A 202 17.72 -10.18 -30.94
CA THR A 202 19.08 -9.73 -31.26
C THR A 202 19.91 -9.44 -30.03
N HIS A 203 19.28 -9.28 -28.87
CA HIS A 203 19.86 -8.87 -27.58
C HIS A 203 20.45 -7.46 -27.62
N GLN A 204 20.14 -6.66 -28.64
CA GLN A 204 20.50 -5.26 -28.69
C GLN A 204 19.75 -4.49 -27.60
N ILE A 205 20.44 -3.53 -26.98
CA ILE A 205 19.88 -2.67 -25.94
C ILE A 205 19.93 -1.23 -26.41
N ASP A 206 18.77 -0.57 -26.45
CA ASP A 206 18.62 0.84 -26.72
C ASP A 206 18.24 1.58 -25.44
N THR A 207 18.93 2.69 -25.16
CA THR A 207 18.66 3.50 -23.95
C THR A 207 17.54 4.49 -24.23
N LEU A 208 16.41 4.36 -23.52
CA LEU A 208 15.36 5.35 -23.56
C LEU A 208 15.67 6.55 -22.66
N TRP A 209 16.03 6.27 -21.44
CA TRP A 209 16.42 7.31 -20.46
C TRP A 209 17.56 6.80 -19.59
N LYS A 210 18.55 7.66 -19.40
CA LYS A 210 19.73 7.36 -18.55
C LYS A 210 19.71 8.25 -17.32
N ASP A 211 20.04 7.66 -16.18
CA ASP A 211 20.28 8.37 -14.90
C ASP A 211 19.18 9.36 -14.49
N ARG A 212 17.92 8.97 -14.63
CA ARG A 212 16.76 9.77 -14.19
C ARG A 212 16.76 9.89 -12.67
N LEU A 213 16.52 11.10 -12.19
CA LEU A 213 16.35 11.36 -10.76
C LEU A 213 14.95 10.94 -10.27
N ILE A 214 13.93 11.23 -11.08
CA ILE A 214 12.56 10.84 -10.77
C ILE A 214 12.26 9.50 -11.47
N GLY A 215 11.94 8.49 -10.66
CA GLY A 215 11.62 7.15 -11.15
C GLY A 215 10.31 7.10 -11.92
N ILE A 216 10.27 6.23 -12.94
CA ILE A 216 9.08 5.98 -13.76
C ILE A 216 8.84 4.49 -13.93
N ARG A 217 7.60 4.13 -14.28
CA ARG A 217 7.19 2.79 -14.69
C ARG A 217 6.48 2.88 -16.03
N CYS A 218 6.82 2.02 -16.97
CA CYS A 218 6.34 2.08 -18.34
C CYS A 218 5.63 0.78 -18.74
N LEU A 219 4.55 0.90 -19.54
CA LEU A 219 3.86 -0.20 -20.22
C LEU A 219 3.71 0.16 -21.70
N PHE A 220 3.71 -0.84 -22.60
CA PHE A 220 3.41 -0.61 -24.01
C PHE A 220 1.93 -0.30 -24.25
N SER A 221 1.64 0.53 -25.26
CA SER A 221 0.31 0.62 -25.86
C SER A 221 -0.04 -0.67 -26.58
N PRO A 222 -1.34 -0.97 -26.83
CA PRO A 222 -1.75 -2.20 -27.52
C PRO A 222 -1.14 -2.41 -28.92
N ASP A 223 -0.73 -1.33 -29.58
CA ASP A 223 -0.09 -1.32 -30.90
C ASP A 223 1.44 -1.16 -30.85
N ASP A 224 2.03 -1.19 -29.66
CA ASP A 224 3.45 -1.04 -29.36
C ASP A 224 4.10 0.27 -29.85
N SER A 225 3.30 1.26 -30.30
CA SER A 225 3.79 2.54 -30.81
C SER A 225 4.09 3.57 -29.72
N LYS A 226 3.52 3.39 -28.52
CA LYS A 226 3.60 4.32 -27.40
C LYS A 226 3.85 3.61 -26.08
N LEU A 227 4.25 4.40 -25.08
CA LEU A 227 4.35 3.95 -23.69
C LEU A 227 3.39 4.72 -22.81
N LEU A 228 2.66 4.00 -21.97
CA LEU A 228 1.96 4.56 -20.81
C LEU A 228 2.92 4.58 -19.64
N ILE A 229 3.15 5.76 -19.08
CA ILE A 229 4.17 5.98 -18.05
C ILE A 229 3.50 6.48 -16.78
N ALA A 230 3.83 5.86 -15.65
CA ALA A 230 3.50 6.35 -14.32
C ALA A 230 4.75 6.95 -13.64
N GLY A 231 4.58 8.07 -12.99
CA GLY A 231 5.62 8.77 -12.25
C GLY A 231 5.06 9.94 -11.46
N ALA A 232 5.88 10.61 -10.66
CA ALA A 232 5.46 11.82 -9.97
C ALA A 232 5.15 12.95 -10.96
N ALA A 233 4.49 14.02 -10.49
CA ALA A 233 4.08 15.13 -11.36
C ALA A 233 5.26 15.83 -12.06
N ASP A 234 6.45 15.80 -11.46
CA ASP A 234 7.70 16.36 -12.01
C ASP A 234 8.56 15.34 -12.76
N ALA A 235 8.04 14.15 -13.05
CA ALA A 235 8.79 13.11 -13.77
C ALA A 235 9.31 13.58 -15.14
N PHE A 236 8.63 14.51 -15.78
CA PHE A 236 9.03 15.15 -17.05
C PHE A 236 9.11 16.68 -16.89
N GLY A 237 9.80 17.15 -15.87
CA GLY A 237 9.94 18.58 -15.55
C GLY A 237 8.62 19.20 -15.12
N GLN A 238 8.26 20.35 -15.69
CA GLN A 238 7.04 21.07 -15.28
C GLN A 238 5.75 20.62 -16.02
N MET A 239 5.83 19.62 -16.91
CA MET A 239 4.71 19.26 -17.78
C MET A 239 3.49 18.74 -17.01
N GLY A 240 3.71 17.89 -16.00
CA GLY A 240 2.66 17.32 -15.15
C GLY A 240 2.35 18.13 -13.89
N VAL A 241 3.13 19.17 -13.59
CA VAL A 241 3.06 19.91 -12.33
C VAL A 241 1.88 20.88 -12.30
N LYS A 242 1.09 20.84 -11.21
CA LYS A 242 -0.04 21.73 -10.92
C LYS A 242 -0.06 22.08 -9.43
N ILE A 243 0.98 22.79 -8.99
CA ILE A 243 1.11 23.30 -7.63
C ILE A 243 1.52 24.77 -7.66
N SER A 244 1.32 25.47 -6.53
CA SER A 244 1.70 26.88 -6.38
C SER A 244 3.21 27.06 -6.45
N LYS A 245 3.64 28.23 -6.95
CA LYS A 245 5.07 28.57 -7.04
C LYS A 245 5.74 28.49 -5.66
N GLY A 246 6.84 27.77 -5.60
CA GLY A 246 7.63 27.60 -4.38
C GLY A 246 7.27 26.37 -3.55
N GLN A 247 6.21 25.67 -3.91
CA GLN A 247 5.94 24.33 -3.35
C GLN A 247 6.77 23.26 -4.07
N ILE A 248 6.94 22.12 -3.40
CA ILE A 248 7.67 20.95 -3.91
C ILE A 248 6.65 19.83 -4.13
N VAL A 249 6.76 19.16 -5.28
CA VAL A 249 5.91 18.00 -5.63
C VAL A 249 6.02 16.91 -4.58
N ASN A 250 4.90 16.30 -4.22
CA ASN A 250 4.90 15.07 -3.44
C ASN A 250 5.20 13.88 -4.38
N GLY A 251 6.39 13.28 -4.24
CA GLY A 251 6.84 12.19 -5.11
C GLY A 251 6.04 10.89 -5.00
N TYR A 252 5.14 10.79 -4.01
CA TYR A 252 4.21 9.66 -3.87
C TYR A 252 2.88 9.88 -4.63
N ASP A 253 2.62 11.13 -5.08
CA ASP A 253 1.41 11.44 -5.85
C ASP A 253 1.62 11.10 -7.33
N THR A 254 1.13 9.93 -7.74
CA THR A 254 1.41 9.33 -9.04
C THR A 254 0.51 9.89 -10.13
N GLN A 255 1.13 10.31 -11.23
CA GLN A 255 0.53 10.82 -12.45
C GLN A 255 0.80 9.88 -13.63
N LEU A 256 -0.01 9.98 -14.70
CA LEU A 256 0.17 9.24 -15.94
C LEU A 256 0.55 10.17 -17.11
N TYR A 257 1.40 9.61 -17.98
CA TYR A 257 1.89 10.24 -19.20
C TYR A 257 1.82 9.24 -20.35
N ILE A 258 1.66 9.75 -21.56
CA ILE A 258 1.85 8.98 -22.79
C ILE A 258 3.12 9.47 -23.46
N TYR A 259 4.00 8.55 -23.82
CA TYR A 259 5.22 8.81 -24.58
C TYR A 259 5.12 8.14 -25.95
N ASP A 260 5.27 8.90 -27.02
CA ASP A 260 5.29 8.37 -28.37
C ASP A 260 6.72 7.93 -28.74
N LEU A 261 6.88 6.65 -29.12
CA LEU A 261 8.19 6.07 -29.40
C LEU A 261 8.83 6.63 -30.68
N ASN A 262 8.05 7.17 -31.63
CA ASN A 262 8.53 7.73 -32.87
C ASN A 262 8.90 9.20 -32.73
N SER A 263 7.93 10.03 -32.30
CA SER A 263 8.13 11.48 -32.15
C SER A 263 8.93 11.87 -30.92
N LYS A 264 9.03 10.96 -29.93
CA LYS A 264 9.64 11.19 -28.60
C LYS A 264 8.90 12.23 -27.75
N GLU A 265 7.68 12.57 -28.12
CA GLU A 265 6.85 13.51 -27.37
C GLU A 265 6.23 12.86 -26.13
N VAL A 266 6.14 13.64 -25.04
CA VAL A 266 5.49 13.27 -23.78
C VAL A 266 4.24 14.11 -23.60
N THR A 267 3.11 13.46 -23.32
CA THR A 267 1.84 14.12 -23.03
C THR A 267 1.37 13.73 -21.63
N PRO A 268 1.23 14.67 -20.67
CA PRO A 268 0.62 14.38 -19.37
C PRO A 268 -0.89 14.20 -19.55
N ILE A 269 -1.45 13.08 -19.07
CA ILE A 269 -2.88 12.79 -19.23
C ILE A 269 -3.69 12.92 -17.94
N THR A 270 -3.03 13.04 -16.80
CA THR A 270 -3.69 13.17 -15.48
C THR A 270 -3.34 14.46 -14.74
N LYS A 271 -2.71 15.45 -15.39
CA LYS A 271 -2.32 16.72 -14.76
C LYS A 271 -3.47 17.43 -14.03
N ASP A 272 -4.67 17.40 -14.61
CA ASP A 272 -5.89 18.01 -14.07
C ASP A 272 -6.79 17.01 -13.34
N PHE A 273 -6.27 15.83 -13.04
CA PHE A 273 -6.94 14.76 -12.34
C PHE A 273 -6.45 14.70 -10.89
N ASN A 274 -7.30 15.05 -9.92
CA ASN A 274 -6.95 15.13 -8.49
C ASN A 274 -6.66 13.78 -7.82
N PRO A 275 -7.35 12.66 -8.19
CA PRO A 275 -7.04 11.36 -7.63
C PRO A 275 -5.60 10.91 -7.93
N THR A 276 -5.00 10.18 -7.01
CA THR A 276 -3.67 9.58 -7.19
C THR A 276 -3.77 8.20 -7.85
N VAL A 277 -2.97 7.94 -8.87
CA VAL A 277 -3.03 6.68 -9.62
C VAL A 277 -2.33 5.57 -8.85
N SER A 278 -3.02 4.44 -8.63
CA SER A 278 -2.47 3.24 -7.97
C SER A 278 -2.27 2.06 -8.91
N ASN A 279 -3.13 1.90 -9.94
CA ASN A 279 -2.99 0.87 -10.97
C ASN A 279 -3.57 1.37 -12.29
N TYR A 280 -3.07 0.83 -13.41
CA TYR A 280 -3.49 1.25 -14.75
C TYR A 280 -3.26 0.14 -15.77
N ILE A 281 -4.16 0.03 -16.74
CA ILE A 281 -4.14 -0.96 -17.81
C ILE A 281 -4.48 -0.26 -19.11
N TRP A 282 -3.58 -0.30 -20.12
CA TRP A 282 -3.93 0.09 -21.47
C TRP A 282 -4.53 -1.11 -22.18
N HIS A 283 -5.84 -1.08 -22.34
CA HIS A 283 -6.58 -2.23 -22.85
C HIS A 283 -6.65 -2.22 -24.39
N THR A 284 -6.84 -3.40 -24.98
CA THR A 284 -6.92 -3.59 -26.45
C THR A 284 -8.09 -2.87 -27.12
N ASP A 285 -9.11 -2.48 -26.33
CA ASP A 285 -10.19 -1.60 -26.83
C ASP A 285 -9.73 -0.14 -27.06
N GLY A 286 -8.48 0.19 -26.72
CA GLY A 286 -7.84 1.49 -26.87
C GLY A 286 -8.08 2.46 -25.72
N ASN A 287 -8.83 2.07 -24.67
CA ASN A 287 -9.01 2.86 -23.46
C ASN A 287 -7.94 2.50 -22.41
N ILE A 288 -7.67 3.45 -21.51
CA ILE A 288 -6.85 3.19 -20.32
C ILE A 288 -7.79 3.12 -19.12
N TYR A 289 -7.77 1.97 -18.43
CA TYR A 289 -8.50 1.77 -17.18
C TYR A 289 -7.57 2.09 -16.03
N ILE A 290 -8.02 2.95 -15.11
CA ILE A 290 -7.22 3.53 -14.04
C ILE A 290 -7.90 3.23 -12.71
N VAL A 291 -7.17 2.61 -11.78
CA VAL A 291 -7.57 2.55 -10.37
C VAL A 291 -6.88 3.69 -9.66
N ALA A 292 -7.64 4.55 -9.01
CA ALA A 292 -7.08 5.73 -8.36
C ALA A 292 -7.72 6.01 -7.01
N GLY A 293 -6.89 6.43 -6.06
CA GLY A 293 -7.32 6.97 -4.79
C GLY A 293 -7.90 8.37 -4.98
N ASP A 294 -9.18 8.53 -4.68
CA ASP A 294 -9.93 9.78 -4.76
C ASP A 294 -10.43 10.13 -3.35
N THR A 295 -9.69 11.00 -2.70
CA THR A 295 -9.82 11.26 -1.27
C THR A 295 -9.51 10.02 -0.41
N ASP A 296 -10.43 9.50 0.37
CA ASP A 296 -10.30 8.25 1.13
C ASP A 296 -11.01 7.04 0.47
N TYR A 297 -11.51 7.23 -0.76
CA TYR A 297 -12.04 6.19 -1.63
C TYR A 297 -10.98 5.69 -2.62
N VAL A 298 -11.22 4.54 -3.22
CA VAL A 298 -10.47 4.04 -4.38
C VAL A 298 -11.45 3.61 -5.46
N TYR A 299 -11.45 4.32 -6.57
CA TYR A 299 -12.40 4.12 -7.65
C TYR A 299 -11.74 3.68 -8.96
N LEU A 300 -12.57 3.20 -9.87
CA LEU A 300 -12.19 2.85 -11.23
C LEU A 300 -12.58 3.99 -12.19
N PHE A 301 -11.62 4.39 -13.02
CA PHE A 301 -11.79 5.42 -14.04
C PHE A 301 -11.41 4.87 -15.42
N ARG A 302 -11.92 5.51 -16.46
CA ARG A 302 -11.54 5.25 -17.84
C ARG A 302 -11.05 6.54 -18.48
N TYR A 303 -9.83 6.53 -19.01
CA TYR A 303 -9.35 7.52 -19.96
C TYR A 303 -9.72 7.04 -21.37
N GLY A 304 -10.67 7.73 -22.00
CA GLY A 304 -11.23 7.37 -23.29
C GLY A 304 -10.34 7.81 -24.46
N LYS A 305 -10.63 7.29 -25.64
CA LYS A 305 -9.99 7.73 -26.91
C LYS A 305 -10.21 9.21 -27.23
N ASP A 306 -11.21 9.83 -26.63
CA ASP A 306 -11.51 11.26 -26.69
C ASP A 306 -10.63 12.12 -25.77
N GLY A 307 -9.70 11.50 -25.03
CA GLY A 307 -8.80 12.16 -24.10
C GLY A 307 -9.44 12.56 -22.77
N LYS A 308 -10.65 12.08 -22.46
CA LYS A 308 -11.35 12.40 -21.21
C LYS A 308 -11.25 11.27 -20.19
N ILE A 309 -11.07 11.66 -18.92
CA ILE A 309 -11.18 10.74 -17.79
C ILE A 309 -12.62 10.78 -17.28
N THR A 310 -13.23 9.61 -17.15
CA THR A 310 -14.58 9.44 -16.59
C THR A 310 -14.55 8.37 -15.51
N ARG A 311 -15.21 8.62 -14.39
CA ARG A 311 -15.40 7.61 -13.34
C ARG A 311 -16.34 6.52 -13.87
N ILE A 312 -16.02 5.27 -13.60
CA ILE A 312 -16.91 4.14 -13.82
C ILE A 312 -17.69 3.91 -12.52
N GLU A 313 -19.02 3.99 -12.60
CA GLU A 313 -19.88 3.77 -11.44
C GLU A 313 -19.89 2.29 -11.08
N CYS A 314 -19.13 1.95 -10.04
CA CYS A 314 -18.91 0.59 -9.54
C CYS A 314 -19.32 0.49 -8.07
N PRO A 315 -19.94 -0.63 -7.64
CA PRO A 315 -20.09 -0.92 -6.21
C PRO A 315 -18.76 -1.03 -5.46
N GLY A 316 -18.78 -0.64 -4.20
CA GLY A 316 -17.63 -0.68 -3.27
C GLY A 316 -16.87 0.63 -3.21
N ASP A 317 -16.45 1.01 -2.02
CA ASP A 317 -15.70 2.25 -1.75
C ASP A 317 -14.21 2.14 -2.09
N LEU A 318 -13.70 0.90 -2.03
CA LEU A 318 -12.30 0.59 -2.28
C LEU A 318 -12.15 -0.51 -3.32
N VAL A 319 -11.90 -0.15 -4.56
CA VAL A 319 -11.44 -1.09 -5.59
C VAL A 319 -10.01 -1.52 -5.25
N GLN A 320 -9.81 -2.81 -5.01
CA GLN A 320 -8.54 -3.37 -4.54
C GLN A 320 -7.73 -4.02 -5.65
N LYS A 321 -8.39 -4.81 -6.49
CA LYS A 321 -7.79 -5.54 -7.60
C LYS A 321 -8.68 -5.45 -8.83
N ILE A 322 -8.06 -5.45 -9.99
CA ILE A 322 -8.75 -5.49 -11.27
C ILE A 322 -8.01 -6.43 -12.22
N SER A 323 -8.77 -7.18 -13.00
CA SER A 323 -8.28 -7.99 -14.10
C SER A 323 -9.23 -7.87 -15.28
N LEU A 324 -8.70 -7.59 -16.48
CA LEU A 324 -9.47 -7.39 -17.69
C LEU A 324 -9.16 -8.49 -18.70
N ALA A 325 -10.18 -8.99 -19.38
CA ALA A 325 -10.03 -9.95 -20.47
C ALA A 325 -9.36 -9.25 -21.67
N ARG A 326 -8.21 -9.74 -22.11
CA ARG A 326 -7.45 -9.12 -23.18
C ARG A 326 -8.22 -9.07 -24.53
N ASN A 327 -8.95 -10.17 -24.82
CA ASN A 327 -9.65 -10.36 -26.10
C ASN A 327 -11.19 -10.30 -25.95
N GLY A 328 -11.69 -9.79 -24.83
CA GLY A 328 -13.11 -9.73 -24.52
C GLY A 328 -13.49 -8.45 -23.79
N SER A 329 -14.79 -8.31 -23.52
CA SER A 329 -15.34 -7.15 -22.78
C SER A 329 -15.54 -7.42 -21.28
N THR A 330 -15.06 -8.53 -20.75
CA THR A 330 -15.25 -8.90 -19.36
C THR A 330 -14.09 -8.39 -18.50
N GLY A 331 -14.40 -7.60 -17.50
CA GLY A 331 -13.52 -7.30 -16.38
C GLY A 331 -14.01 -8.01 -15.11
N VAL A 332 -13.11 -8.26 -14.18
CA VAL A 332 -13.42 -8.65 -12.81
C VAL A 332 -12.62 -7.78 -11.87
N TYR A 333 -13.25 -7.30 -10.82
CA TYR A 333 -12.56 -6.56 -9.76
C TYR A 333 -13.02 -6.99 -8.38
N THR A 334 -12.21 -6.69 -7.38
CA THR A 334 -12.58 -6.85 -5.97
C THR A 334 -12.70 -5.48 -5.32
N ALA A 335 -13.71 -5.33 -4.48
CA ALA A 335 -13.90 -4.11 -3.71
C ALA A 335 -14.49 -4.40 -2.33
N SER A 336 -14.22 -3.51 -1.39
CA SER A 336 -14.83 -3.48 -0.04
C SER A 336 -15.34 -2.07 0.25
N ASP A 337 -16.07 -1.93 1.35
CA ASP A 337 -16.41 -0.63 1.93
C ASP A 337 -16.14 -0.64 3.44
N GLU A 338 -16.41 0.46 4.13
CA GLU A 338 -16.17 0.58 5.57
C GLU A 338 -17.04 -0.36 6.42
N SER A 339 -18.16 -0.83 5.91
CA SER A 339 -19.12 -1.69 6.63
C SER A 339 -19.22 -3.10 6.06
N TYR A 340 -18.50 -3.37 4.97
CA TYR A 340 -18.58 -4.68 4.31
C TYR A 340 -17.21 -5.19 3.84
N PRO A 341 -16.91 -6.49 4.03
CA PRO A 341 -15.67 -7.08 3.56
C PRO A 341 -15.62 -7.21 2.04
N THR A 342 -14.44 -7.62 1.54
CA THR A 342 -14.17 -7.73 0.11
C THR A 342 -15.13 -8.68 -0.60
N ARG A 343 -15.77 -8.17 -1.66
CA ARG A 343 -16.59 -8.91 -2.64
C ARG A 343 -15.92 -8.93 -3.99
N VAL A 344 -16.40 -9.82 -4.85
CA VAL A 344 -15.95 -9.95 -6.24
C VAL A 344 -17.07 -9.48 -7.17
N TYR A 345 -16.70 -8.68 -8.15
CA TYR A 345 -17.63 -8.09 -9.12
C TYR A 345 -17.17 -8.36 -10.55
N THR A 346 -18.11 -8.59 -11.45
CA THR A 346 -17.88 -8.52 -12.88
C THR A 346 -18.14 -7.12 -13.39
N LEU A 347 -17.40 -6.71 -14.42
CA LEU A 347 -17.55 -5.43 -15.12
C LEU A 347 -17.65 -5.70 -16.61
N ASP A 348 -18.70 -5.24 -17.25
CA ASP A 348 -18.80 -5.23 -18.72
C ASP A 348 -18.13 -3.97 -19.25
N LEU A 349 -17.03 -4.12 -19.99
CA LEU A 349 -16.25 -2.99 -20.53
C LEU A 349 -16.97 -2.22 -21.64
N THR A 350 -17.99 -2.82 -22.27
CA THR A 350 -18.79 -2.16 -23.31
C THR A 350 -19.83 -1.23 -22.70
N THR A 351 -20.56 -1.70 -21.70
CA THR A 351 -21.64 -0.95 -21.04
C THR A 351 -21.19 -0.22 -19.80
N LEU A 352 -20.00 -0.53 -19.27
CA LEU A 352 -19.43 -0.07 -18.01
C LEU A 352 -20.32 -0.37 -16.80
N LYS A 353 -21.12 -1.43 -16.88
CA LYS A 353 -21.96 -1.90 -15.77
C LYS A 353 -21.24 -2.98 -14.96
N ALA A 354 -21.28 -2.82 -13.65
CA ALA A 354 -20.74 -3.79 -12.70
C ALA A 354 -21.87 -4.57 -12.01
N GLN A 355 -21.60 -5.84 -11.69
CA GLN A 355 -22.51 -6.71 -10.97
C GLN A 355 -21.75 -7.53 -9.95
N GLU A 356 -22.31 -7.68 -8.74
CA GLU A 356 -21.76 -8.58 -7.73
C GLU A 356 -21.74 -10.03 -8.26
N TRP A 357 -20.57 -10.63 -8.21
CA TRP A 357 -20.35 -11.99 -8.67
C TRP A 357 -20.21 -12.97 -7.50
N ALA A 358 -19.50 -12.60 -6.44
CA ALA A 358 -19.36 -13.43 -5.24
C ALA A 358 -19.21 -12.59 -3.97
N ASP A 359 -19.76 -13.10 -2.88
CA ASP A 359 -19.60 -12.61 -1.52
C ASP A 359 -18.99 -13.71 -0.61
N PRO A 360 -17.66 -13.84 -0.58
CA PRO A 360 -17.01 -14.93 0.16
C PRO A 360 -17.23 -14.92 1.66
N GLN A 361 -17.57 -13.76 2.23
CA GLN A 361 -17.75 -13.56 3.68
C GLN A 361 -19.22 -13.32 4.07
N GLY A 362 -20.17 -13.32 3.14
CA GLY A 362 -21.56 -12.98 3.40
C GLY A 362 -22.18 -13.79 4.54
N GLU A 363 -21.96 -15.11 4.58
CA GLU A 363 -22.45 -15.97 5.66
C GLU A 363 -21.85 -15.62 7.03
N GLN A 364 -20.60 -15.18 7.08
CA GLN A 364 -19.92 -14.80 8.34
C GLN A 364 -20.53 -13.54 8.96
N TYR A 365 -20.96 -12.59 8.11
CA TYR A 365 -21.43 -11.27 8.56
C TYR A 365 -22.95 -11.07 8.48
N LYS A 366 -23.72 -12.01 7.96
CA LYS A 366 -25.18 -11.88 7.74
C LYS A 366 -26.00 -11.54 9.00
N ASN A 367 -25.51 -11.91 10.17
CA ASN A 367 -26.17 -11.67 11.46
C ASN A 367 -25.46 -10.58 12.29
N ILE A 368 -24.53 -9.85 11.69
CA ILE A 368 -23.81 -8.78 12.36
C ILE A 368 -24.39 -7.44 11.91
N GLU A 369 -24.91 -6.68 12.88
CA GLU A 369 -25.37 -5.32 12.65
C GLU A 369 -24.22 -4.35 12.95
N PHE A 370 -23.81 -3.59 11.93
CA PHE A 370 -22.84 -2.53 12.08
C PHE A 370 -23.50 -1.19 12.40
N GLY A 371 -22.79 -0.33 13.11
CA GLY A 371 -23.20 1.04 13.29
C GLY A 371 -23.14 1.84 11.98
N GLN A 372 -23.84 2.95 11.95
CA GLN A 372 -23.80 3.86 10.79
C GLN A 372 -22.42 4.50 10.66
N VAL A 373 -21.94 4.64 9.43
CA VAL A 373 -20.81 5.49 9.08
C VAL A 373 -21.34 6.71 8.35
N LYS A 374 -20.84 7.88 8.72
CA LYS A 374 -21.28 9.16 8.15
C LYS A 374 -20.08 10.02 7.82
N ASP A 375 -20.13 10.69 6.69
CA ASP A 375 -19.13 11.70 6.32
C ASP A 375 -19.34 12.97 7.14
N TRP A 376 -18.23 13.61 7.48
CA TRP A 376 -18.24 14.91 8.13
C TRP A 376 -16.96 15.66 7.80
N ASP A 377 -17.07 16.56 6.82
CA ASP A 377 -15.98 17.40 6.35
C ASP A 377 -15.97 18.73 7.10
N TYR A 378 -14.78 19.27 7.31
CA TYR A 378 -14.61 20.53 7.99
C TYR A 378 -13.87 21.55 7.13
N ASN A 379 -14.54 22.68 6.86
CA ASN A 379 -13.91 23.82 6.19
C ASN A 379 -12.98 24.54 7.19
N TYR A 380 -11.72 24.13 7.21
CA TYR A 380 -10.71 24.61 8.16
C TYR A 380 -10.33 26.06 7.91
N LYS A 381 -9.95 26.39 6.67
CA LYS A 381 -9.61 27.75 6.21
C LYS A 381 -10.08 27.91 4.77
N LYS A 382 -10.13 29.15 4.26
CA LYS A 382 -10.49 29.41 2.87
C LYS A 382 -9.64 28.57 1.92
N GLY A 383 -10.28 27.71 1.13
CA GLY A 383 -9.62 26.80 0.17
C GLY A 383 -9.00 25.55 0.78
N THR A 384 -9.31 25.22 2.05
CA THR A 384 -8.88 23.96 2.68
C THR A 384 -10.05 23.32 3.40
N THR A 385 -10.54 22.22 2.84
CA THR A 385 -11.47 21.30 3.48
C THR A 385 -10.69 20.10 3.98
N ILE A 386 -10.97 19.67 5.19
CA ILE A 386 -10.43 18.45 5.78
C ILE A 386 -11.55 17.42 5.77
N ASP A 387 -11.41 16.42 4.92
CA ASP A 387 -12.39 15.36 4.79
C ASP A 387 -12.34 14.45 6.01
N GLY A 388 -13.50 13.98 6.43
CA GLY A 388 -13.63 13.11 7.58
C GLY A 388 -14.85 12.22 7.53
N ARG A 389 -14.81 11.17 8.32
CA ARG A 389 -15.95 10.27 8.55
C ARG A 389 -15.98 9.82 10.00
N TYR A 390 -17.16 9.43 10.45
CA TYR A 390 -17.28 8.90 11.80
C TYR A 390 -18.18 7.68 11.87
N TYR A 391 -17.80 6.76 12.74
CA TYR A 391 -18.48 5.50 13.01
C TYR A 391 -19.28 5.63 14.29
N LEU A 392 -20.52 5.21 14.27
CA LEU A 392 -21.41 5.19 15.42
C LEU A 392 -21.57 3.76 15.94
N PRO A 393 -21.81 3.56 17.25
CA PRO A 393 -22.22 2.25 17.77
C PRO A 393 -23.49 1.73 17.09
N ALA A 394 -23.63 0.39 16.94
CA ALA A 394 -24.82 -0.22 16.32
C ALA A 394 -26.13 0.22 16.98
N ASN A 395 -26.13 0.31 18.33
CA ASN A 395 -27.28 0.75 19.12
C ASN A 395 -27.15 2.24 19.52
N PHE A 396 -26.81 3.09 18.55
CA PHE A 396 -26.62 4.51 18.80
C PHE A 396 -27.90 5.20 19.21
N ASP A 397 -27.84 5.93 20.35
CA ASP A 397 -28.92 6.78 20.84
C ASP A 397 -28.39 8.23 20.95
N PRO A 398 -28.93 9.18 20.17
CA PRO A 398 -28.45 10.57 20.17
C PRO A 398 -28.66 11.30 21.51
N LYS A 399 -29.44 10.74 22.43
CA LYS A 399 -29.67 11.29 23.78
C LYS A 399 -28.57 10.87 24.77
N LYS A 400 -27.75 9.89 24.44
CA LYS A 400 -26.64 9.43 25.30
C LYS A 400 -25.35 10.16 24.97
N LYS A 401 -24.40 10.09 25.92
CA LYS A 401 -23.04 10.59 25.76
C LYS A 401 -22.07 9.44 25.53
N TYR A 402 -21.27 9.56 24.48
CA TYR A 402 -20.32 8.53 24.09
C TYR A 402 -18.87 9.01 24.22
N PRO A 403 -17.93 8.15 24.64
CA PRO A 403 -16.51 8.42 24.47
C PRO A 403 -16.15 8.38 22.97
N MET A 404 -15.12 9.13 22.58
CA MET A 404 -14.67 9.19 21.19
C MET A 404 -13.20 8.82 21.05
N ILE A 405 -12.90 8.12 19.95
CA ILE A 405 -11.53 7.86 19.47
C ILE A 405 -11.33 8.66 18.20
N VAL A 406 -10.29 9.49 18.17
CA VAL A 406 -9.86 10.23 16.97
C VAL A 406 -8.72 9.48 16.31
N TYR A 407 -8.84 9.22 15.02
CA TYR A 407 -7.84 8.54 14.21
C TYR A 407 -7.43 9.36 12.99
N TYR A 408 -6.15 9.34 12.68
CA TYR A 408 -5.51 10.04 11.57
C TYR A 408 -4.19 9.37 11.21
N TYR A 409 -3.65 9.69 10.05
CA TYR A 409 -2.28 9.34 9.70
C TYR A 409 -1.37 10.58 9.70
N GLY A 410 -1.71 11.59 8.93
CA GLY A 410 -0.99 12.86 8.87
C GLY A 410 0.27 12.84 7.99
N GLY A 411 0.58 11.69 7.38
CA GLY A 411 1.60 11.54 6.35
C GLY A 411 1.01 11.59 4.94
N THR A 412 1.70 11.02 3.95
CA THR A 412 1.28 11.08 2.54
C THR A 412 0.14 10.13 2.20
N THR A 413 -0.10 9.09 2.99
CA THR A 413 -1.13 8.10 2.69
C THR A 413 -2.46 8.47 3.35
N PRO A 414 -3.58 8.49 2.63
CA PRO A 414 -4.90 8.67 3.24
C PRO A 414 -5.27 7.49 4.13
N VAL A 415 -6.18 7.71 5.07
CA VAL A 415 -6.83 6.65 5.85
C VAL A 415 -8.04 6.19 5.07
N GLU A 416 -7.85 5.14 4.26
CA GLU A 416 -8.89 4.59 3.39
C GLU A 416 -10.07 3.98 4.17
N ARG A 417 -11.21 3.79 3.49
CA ARG A 417 -12.46 3.21 4.01
C ARG A 417 -12.41 1.68 4.10
N THR A 418 -11.37 1.15 4.73
CA THR A 418 -11.18 -0.29 4.85
C THR A 418 -12.13 -0.91 5.88
N PHE A 419 -12.78 -2.02 5.52
CA PHE A 419 -13.60 -2.81 6.44
C PHE A 419 -12.78 -3.37 7.62
N GLY A 420 -11.62 -3.87 7.35
CA GLY A 420 -10.78 -4.58 8.31
C GLY A 420 -9.39 -3.94 8.42
N GLY A 421 -8.37 -4.78 8.45
CA GLY A 421 -6.99 -4.35 8.50
C GLY A 421 -6.44 -4.15 9.91
N ARG A 422 -5.45 -3.26 10.05
CA ARG A 422 -4.78 -3.02 11.34
C ARG A 422 -5.69 -2.29 12.32
N TRP A 423 -6.53 -1.38 11.82
CA TRP A 423 -7.39 -0.51 12.62
C TRP A 423 -8.86 -0.80 12.33
N PRO A 424 -9.48 -1.74 13.07
CA PRO A 424 -10.88 -2.13 12.83
C PRO A 424 -11.84 -1.12 13.47
N PHE A 425 -12.14 -0.02 12.80
CA PHE A 425 -12.97 1.07 13.35
C PHE A 425 -14.36 0.58 13.78
N ASN A 426 -14.97 -0.34 13.02
CA ASN A 426 -16.23 -0.98 13.39
C ASN A 426 -16.16 -1.73 14.74
N LEU A 427 -15.00 -2.34 15.05
CA LEU A 427 -14.81 -3.02 16.34
C LEU A 427 -14.80 -2.02 17.49
N TYR A 428 -14.16 -0.86 17.33
CA TYR A 428 -14.17 0.19 18.33
C TYR A 428 -15.58 0.76 18.49
N ALA A 429 -16.30 1.00 17.39
CA ALA A 429 -17.68 1.44 17.42
C ALA A 429 -18.61 0.43 18.11
N ALA A 430 -18.46 -0.87 17.82
CA ALA A 430 -19.20 -1.95 18.50
C ALA A 430 -18.92 -2.01 20.01
N ASN A 431 -17.77 -1.52 20.46
CA ASN A 431 -17.44 -1.37 21.87
C ASN A 431 -17.91 -0.05 22.47
N GLY A 432 -18.81 0.68 21.80
CA GLY A 432 -19.48 1.86 22.34
C GLY A 432 -18.69 3.16 22.22
N TYR A 433 -17.70 3.23 21.33
CA TYR A 433 -17.01 4.47 21.01
C TYR A 433 -17.60 5.10 19.73
N VAL A 434 -17.66 6.41 19.68
CA VAL A 434 -17.68 7.13 18.40
C VAL A 434 -16.25 7.13 17.88
N VAL A 435 -16.05 6.78 16.61
CA VAL A 435 -14.70 6.83 16.01
C VAL A 435 -14.70 7.88 14.91
N TYR A 436 -13.93 8.93 15.08
CA TYR A 436 -13.78 10.00 14.09
C TYR A 436 -12.44 9.87 13.38
N VAL A 437 -12.49 9.67 12.05
CA VAL A 437 -11.34 9.52 11.16
C VAL A 437 -11.27 10.75 10.27
N MET A 438 -10.10 11.38 10.15
CA MET A 438 -9.90 12.56 9.32
C MET A 438 -8.66 12.48 8.44
N GLN A 439 -8.66 13.28 7.36
CA GLN A 439 -7.65 13.32 6.32
C GLN A 439 -6.91 14.67 6.35
N PRO A 440 -5.90 14.87 7.21
CA PRO A 440 -5.18 16.13 7.25
C PRO A 440 -4.34 16.37 6.00
N SER A 441 -3.97 17.64 5.77
CA SER A 441 -3.15 18.07 4.62
C SER A 441 -1.88 17.25 4.45
N GLY A 442 -1.52 17.00 3.19
CA GLY A 442 -0.33 16.23 2.81
C GLY A 442 -0.66 14.84 2.25
N ALA A 443 -1.88 14.33 2.45
CA ALA A 443 -2.33 13.08 1.86
C ALA A 443 -2.47 13.19 0.33
N ILE A 444 -2.09 12.12 -0.38
CA ILE A 444 -2.31 11.95 -1.82
C ILE A 444 -3.79 11.64 -2.10
N GLY A 445 -4.25 11.87 -3.33
CA GLY A 445 -5.64 11.64 -3.71
C GLY A 445 -6.56 12.84 -3.52
N PHE A 446 -6.04 13.95 -2.99
CA PHE A 446 -6.75 15.22 -2.78
C PHE A 446 -6.28 16.33 -3.74
N GLY A 447 -5.53 15.95 -4.77
CA GLY A 447 -4.88 16.85 -5.72
C GLY A 447 -3.47 17.26 -5.28
N GLN A 448 -2.67 17.65 -6.28
CA GLN A 448 -1.25 17.94 -6.11
C GLN A 448 -0.97 19.05 -5.09
N GLU A 449 -1.80 20.11 -5.05
CA GLU A 449 -1.66 21.22 -4.12
C GLU A 449 -1.82 20.78 -2.65
N PHE A 450 -2.76 19.86 -2.38
CA PHE A 450 -3.00 19.33 -1.05
C PHE A 450 -1.87 18.38 -0.62
N SER A 451 -1.44 17.48 -1.50
CA SER A 451 -0.37 16.52 -1.21
C SER A 451 0.99 17.21 -1.05
N ALA A 452 1.26 18.29 -1.79
CA ALA A 452 2.48 19.07 -1.67
C ALA A 452 2.68 19.74 -0.30
N ARG A 453 1.62 19.92 0.49
CA ARG A 453 1.69 20.48 1.86
C ARG A 453 2.46 19.59 2.83
N HIS A 454 2.70 18.34 2.48
CA HIS A 454 3.54 17.44 3.28
C HIS A 454 5.02 17.83 3.27
N GLN A 455 5.48 18.48 2.19
CA GLN A 455 6.89 18.79 2.00
C GLN A 455 7.41 19.80 3.02
N ASN A 456 8.51 19.47 3.70
CA ASN A 456 9.15 20.27 4.74
C ASN A 456 8.22 20.66 5.91
N ASN A 457 7.18 19.87 6.15
CA ASN A 457 6.19 20.09 7.18
C ASN A 457 5.76 18.77 7.82
N TRP A 458 6.53 18.32 8.78
CA TRP A 458 6.30 17.04 9.41
C TRP A 458 5.01 16.99 10.25
N GLY A 459 4.76 17.95 11.10
CA GLY A 459 3.63 17.85 12.01
C GLY A 459 2.84 19.14 12.23
N LYS A 460 3.41 20.30 11.90
CA LYS A 460 2.83 21.58 12.32
C LYS A 460 1.44 21.85 11.73
N ILE A 461 1.31 21.75 10.41
CA ILE A 461 0.01 21.99 9.73
C ILE A 461 -0.98 20.91 10.11
N THR A 462 -0.59 19.64 10.05
CA THR A 462 -1.46 18.51 10.37
C THR A 462 -1.97 18.54 11.80
N ALA A 463 -1.12 18.89 12.77
CA ALA A 463 -1.55 19.03 14.16
C ALA A 463 -2.58 20.15 14.36
N ASP A 464 -2.36 21.33 13.75
CA ASP A 464 -3.29 22.45 13.83
C ASP A 464 -4.66 22.08 13.22
N GLU A 465 -4.66 21.36 12.09
CA GLU A 465 -5.88 20.86 11.44
C GLU A 465 -6.61 19.83 12.31
N ILE A 466 -5.91 18.81 12.84
CA ILE A 466 -6.50 17.77 13.69
C ILE A 466 -7.12 18.38 14.94
N ILE A 467 -6.45 19.33 15.59
CA ILE A 467 -6.96 20.03 16.78
C ILE A 467 -8.23 20.81 16.41
N ALA A 468 -8.21 21.56 15.32
CA ALA A 468 -9.35 22.36 14.88
C ALA A 468 -10.56 21.49 14.51
N CYS A 469 -10.32 20.42 13.72
CA CYS A 469 -11.36 19.46 13.34
C CYS A 469 -11.97 18.77 14.56
N THR A 470 -11.15 18.30 15.50
CA THR A 470 -11.64 17.66 16.73
C THR A 470 -12.52 18.61 17.53
N LYS A 471 -12.10 19.86 17.76
CA LYS A 471 -12.89 20.87 18.46
C LYS A 471 -14.20 21.19 17.74
N ALA A 472 -14.16 21.32 16.41
CA ALA A 472 -15.35 21.59 15.61
C ALA A 472 -16.33 20.40 15.62
N PHE A 473 -15.80 19.17 15.55
CA PHE A 473 -16.61 17.94 15.64
C PHE A 473 -17.35 17.86 16.99
N LEU A 474 -16.65 18.10 18.10
CA LEU A 474 -17.26 18.12 19.45
C LEU A 474 -18.37 19.15 19.58
N LYS A 475 -18.20 20.32 18.98
CA LYS A 475 -19.21 21.37 18.96
C LYS A 475 -20.43 20.96 18.13
N ALA A 476 -20.22 20.30 17.00
CA ALA A 476 -21.31 19.90 16.09
C ALA A 476 -22.05 18.64 16.56
N HIS A 477 -21.42 17.81 17.39
CA HIS A 477 -21.92 16.50 17.79
C HIS A 477 -22.03 16.37 19.30
N PRO A 478 -23.09 16.96 19.91
CA PRO A 478 -23.25 17.01 21.36
C PRO A 478 -23.45 15.66 22.05
N PHE A 479 -23.65 14.58 21.28
CA PHE A 479 -23.65 13.21 21.81
C PHE A 479 -22.25 12.70 22.16
N VAL A 480 -21.17 13.38 21.78
CA VAL A 480 -19.82 13.06 22.25
C VAL A 480 -19.55 13.75 23.59
N ASP A 481 -18.93 13.01 24.51
CA ASP A 481 -18.43 13.57 25.75
C ASP A 481 -17.03 14.17 25.54
N ALA A 482 -16.94 15.48 25.57
CA ALA A 482 -15.70 16.21 25.31
C ALA A 482 -14.57 15.90 26.32
N GLN A 483 -14.90 15.34 27.49
CA GLN A 483 -13.89 14.92 28.48
C GLN A 483 -13.39 13.49 28.28
N ARG A 484 -14.04 12.71 27.40
CA ARG A 484 -13.72 11.31 27.11
C ARG A 484 -13.31 11.12 25.65
N VAL A 485 -12.35 11.93 25.20
CA VAL A 485 -11.82 11.89 23.83
C VAL A 485 -10.38 11.38 23.88
N GLY A 486 -10.11 10.24 23.23
CA GLY A 486 -8.78 9.73 23.03
C GLY A 486 -8.34 9.90 21.58
N CYS A 487 -7.04 9.79 21.33
CA CYS A 487 -6.52 9.75 19.96
C CYS A 487 -5.48 8.65 19.78
N MET A 488 -5.31 8.19 18.54
CA MET A 488 -4.30 7.19 18.22
C MET A 488 -3.82 7.26 16.77
N GLY A 489 -2.61 6.79 16.55
CA GLY A 489 -2.03 6.61 15.23
C GLY A 489 -0.81 5.71 15.24
N ALA A 490 -0.38 5.27 14.05
CA ALA A 490 0.80 4.41 13.89
C ALA A 490 1.80 4.99 12.90
N SER A 491 3.09 4.66 13.08
CA SER A 491 4.15 5.09 12.20
C SER A 491 4.19 6.63 12.14
N TYR A 492 3.97 7.24 10.98
CA TYR A 492 3.78 8.68 10.89
C TYR A 492 2.61 9.17 11.76
N GLY A 493 1.50 8.41 11.82
CA GLY A 493 0.40 8.69 12.74
C GLY A 493 0.80 8.58 14.22
N GLY A 494 1.74 7.71 14.55
CA GLY A 494 2.34 7.63 15.89
C GLY A 494 3.18 8.86 16.22
N PHE A 495 3.99 9.35 15.25
CA PHE A 495 4.65 10.64 15.35
C PHE A 495 3.64 11.77 15.55
N THR A 496 2.61 11.83 14.72
CA THR A 496 1.55 12.83 14.81
C THR A 496 0.88 12.80 16.18
N THR A 497 0.63 11.61 16.73
CA THR A 497 0.07 11.44 18.07
C THR A 497 0.99 12.00 19.16
N MET A 498 2.27 11.66 19.15
CA MET A 498 3.24 12.21 20.09
C MET A 498 3.35 13.74 19.96
N TYR A 499 3.40 14.24 18.72
CA TYR A 499 3.53 15.67 18.45
C TYR A 499 2.29 16.48 18.89
N LEU A 500 1.08 15.93 18.68
CA LEU A 500 -0.15 16.53 19.15
C LEU A 500 -0.12 16.78 20.67
N GLN A 501 0.39 15.82 21.48
CA GLN A 501 0.43 15.99 22.92
C GLN A 501 1.39 17.08 23.36
N THR A 502 2.33 17.50 22.52
CA THR A 502 3.18 18.67 22.78
C THR A 502 2.47 20.00 22.44
N ARG A 503 1.31 19.95 21.76
CA ARG A 503 0.59 21.10 21.21
C ARG A 503 -0.77 21.36 21.85
N THR A 504 -1.37 20.34 22.47
CA THR A 504 -2.73 20.42 23.02
C THR A 504 -2.92 19.45 24.18
N ASP A 505 -3.89 19.72 25.03
CA ASP A 505 -4.36 18.87 26.13
C ASP A 505 -5.85 18.51 26.01
N ILE A 506 -6.41 18.56 24.79
CA ILE A 506 -7.83 18.24 24.55
C ILE A 506 -8.14 16.74 24.63
N PHE A 507 -7.12 15.88 24.65
CA PHE A 507 -7.29 14.44 24.70
C PHE A 507 -7.13 13.91 26.14
N ALA A 508 -8.05 13.04 26.56
CA ALA A 508 -7.97 12.36 27.85
C ALA A 508 -6.88 11.27 27.88
N CYS A 509 -6.55 10.68 26.73
CA CYS A 509 -5.44 9.77 26.56
C CYS A 509 -5.01 9.68 25.08
N ALA A 510 -3.78 9.21 24.84
CA ALA A 510 -3.20 9.06 23.51
C ALA A 510 -2.43 7.74 23.35
N ILE A 511 -2.55 7.09 22.19
CA ILE A 511 -1.83 5.86 21.86
C ILE A 511 -0.98 6.07 20.61
N SER A 512 0.33 5.93 20.75
CA SER A 512 1.29 5.97 19.65
C SER A 512 1.86 4.58 19.39
N HIS A 513 1.61 4.01 18.21
CA HIS A 513 2.22 2.76 17.78
C HIS A 513 3.35 3.03 16.79
N ALA A 514 4.55 2.49 17.07
CA ALA A 514 5.74 2.60 16.22
C ALA A 514 5.98 4.04 15.72
N GLY A 515 5.78 5.03 16.63
CA GLY A 515 5.87 6.45 16.31
C GLY A 515 7.29 6.96 16.35
N ILE A 516 7.55 8.03 15.60
CA ILE A 516 8.83 8.72 15.50
C ILE A 516 8.84 9.83 16.56
N SER A 517 9.75 9.78 17.52
CA SER A 517 9.90 10.81 18.55
C SER A 517 10.94 11.86 18.19
N SER A 518 11.93 11.49 17.38
CA SER A 518 12.96 12.37 16.86
C SER A 518 13.14 12.18 15.37
N ILE A 519 12.85 13.22 14.59
CA ILE A 519 12.97 13.19 13.12
C ILE A 519 14.42 12.91 12.72
N SER A 520 15.41 13.39 13.51
CA SER A 520 16.84 13.20 13.21
C SER A 520 17.29 11.75 13.38
N SER A 521 16.88 11.08 14.47
CA SER A 521 17.24 9.66 14.68
C SER A 521 16.55 8.76 13.66
N TYR A 522 15.28 8.99 13.38
CA TYR A 522 14.56 8.28 12.32
C TYR A 522 15.22 8.44 10.95
N TRP A 523 15.59 9.68 10.59
CA TRP A 523 16.29 9.97 9.34
C TRP A 523 17.58 9.16 9.19
N GLY A 524 18.38 9.06 10.26
CA GLY A 524 19.67 8.39 10.24
C GLY A 524 19.63 6.88 10.48
N GLU A 525 18.76 6.39 11.36
CA GLU A 525 18.73 5.00 11.81
C GLU A 525 17.69 4.14 11.08
N GLY A 526 16.51 4.67 10.78
CA GLY A 526 15.45 3.92 10.10
C GLY A 526 15.91 3.43 8.72
N TYR A 527 15.57 2.18 8.35
CA TYR A 527 15.99 1.61 7.05
C TYR A 527 15.54 2.46 5.88
N TRP A 528 14.37 3.05 5.98
CA TRP A 528 13.78 3.92 4.96
C TRP A 528 13.87 5.41 5.33
N GLY A 529 14.44 5.73 6.51
CA GLY A 529 14.40 7.07 7.09
C GLY A 529 14.93 8.15 6.15
N TYR A 530 16.16 8.00 5.65
CA TYR A 530 16.73 9.00 4.75
C TYR A 530 16.01 9.07 3.40
N SER A 531 15.56 7.92 2.84
CA SER A 531 14.87 7.88 1.55
C SER A 531 13.44 8.43 1.64
N TYR A 532 12.72 8.17 2.74
CA TYR A 532 11.44 8.82 3.01
C TYR A 532 11.62 10.33 3.23
N SER A 533 12.63 10.72 4.00
CA SER A 533 12.92 12.12 4.28
C SER A 533 13.39 12.90 3.05
N THR A 534 13.91 12.25 2.00
CA THR A 534 14.17 12.94 0.73
C THR A 534 12.90 13.53 0.14
N ASN A 535 11.76 12.86 0.35
CA ASN A 535 10.46 13.38 -0.06
C ASN A 535 9.85 14.31 1.01
N ALA A 536 9.75 13.85 2.25
CA ALA A 536 9.09 14.60 3.32
C ALA A 536 9.88 15.85 3.79
N SER A 537 11.20 15.86 3.64
CA SER A 537 12.12 16.93 4.05
C SER A 537 13.06 17.31 2.90
N ALA A 538 12.48 17.62 1.74
CA ALA A 538 13.24 17.92 0.53
C ALA A 538 14.24 19.06 0.73
N HIS A 539 15.52 18.80 0.43
CA HIS A 539 16.65 19.71 0.64
C HIS A 539 16.84 20.19 2.08
N ALA A 540 16.23 19.50 3.05
CA ALA A 540 16.34 19.80 4.48
C ALA A 540 17.04 18.64 5.21
N PHE A 541 17.98 18.98 6.09
CA PHE A 541 18.81 18.03 6.82
C PHE A 541 18.94 18.43 8.29
N PRO A 542 19.30 17.51 9.21
CA PRO A 542 19.46 17.84 10.63
C PRO A 542 20.39 19.03 10.91
N TRP A 543 21.39 19.27 10.07
CA TRP A 543 22.38 20.34 10.24
C TRP A 543 21.97 21.69 9.66
N ASN A 544 20.98 21.77 8.76
CA ASN A 544 20.57 23.04 8.14
C ASN A 544 19.12 23.46 8.41
N ARG A 545 18.26 22.56 8.95
CA ARG A 545 16.84 22.82 9.19
C ARG A 545 16.40 22.34 10.58
N LYS A 546 16.93 22.99 11.63
CA LYS A 546 16.54 22.71 13.02
C LYS A 546 15.04 22.92 13.28
N ASP A 547 14.42 23.87 12.57
CA ASP A 547 12.99 24.15 12.61
C ASP A 547 12.11 22.92 12.23
N ILE A 548 12.68 21.98 11.46
CA ILE A 548 12.05 20.69 11.14
C ILE A 548 12.52 19.61 12.11
N TYR A 549 13.82 19.37 12.14
CA TYR A 549 14.40 18.20 12.81
C TYR A 549 14.41 18.28 14.34
N VAL A 550 14.36 19.48 14.91
CA VAL A 550 14.29 19.71 16.36
C VAL A 550 12.92 20.21 16.78
N ASP A 551 12.46 21.33 16.22
CA ASP A 551 11.26 22.00 16.71
C ASP A 551 9.97 21.21 16.45
N GLN A 552 9.94 20.37 15.40
CA GLN A 552 8.83 19.47 15.11
C GLN A 552 9.03 18.05 15.65
N SER A 553 10.14 17.75 16.32
CA SER A 553 10.32 16.45 16.99
C SER A 553 9.68 16.43 18.36
N PRO A 554 8.80 15.45 18.64
CA PRO A 554 8.13 15.32 19.94
C PRO A 554 9.11 15.27 21.13
N LEU A 555 10.23 14.57 20.96
CA LEU A 555 11.22 14.37 22.03
C LEU A 555 11.73 15.69 22.60
N PHE A 556 12.03 16.67 21.76
CA PHE A 556 12.56 17.99 22.20
C PHE A 556 11.48 18.91 22.77
N ASN A 557 10.24 18.46 22.80
CA ASN A 557 9.07 19.15 23.35
C ASN A 557 8.34 18.29 24.41
N ALA A 558 8.97 17.25 24.93
CA ALA A 558 8.35 16.28 25.84
C ALA A 558 7.85 16.92 27.16
N ASP A 559 8.49 18.01 27.61
CA ASP A 559 8.11 18.79 28.79
C ASP A 559 6.69 19.35 28.72
N LYS A 560 6.19 19.60 27.52
CA LYS A 560 4.85 20.16 27.25
C LYS A 560 3.73 19.13 27.34
N VAL A 561 4.04 17.83 27.33
CA VAL A 561 3.05 16.74 27.37
C VAL A 561 2.35 16.72 28.73
N LYS A 562 1.01 16.67 28.70
CA LYS A 562 0.15 16.52 29.87
C LYS A 562 -0.73 15.28 29.82
N THR A 563 -1.10 14.87 28.61
CA THR A 563 -2.00 13.75 28.34
C THR A 563 -1.34 12.42 28.68
N PRO A 564 -2.00 11.50 29.39
CA PRO A 564 -1.55 10.12 29.56
C PRO A 564 -1.28 9.44 28.21
N MET A 565 -0.14 8.76 28.07
CA MET A 565 0.28 8.15 26.81
C MET A 565 0.60 6.67 26.94
N LEU A 566 0.14 5.90 25.94
CA LEU A 566 0.60 4.54 25.69
C LEU A 566 1.49 4.53 24.44
N LEU A 567 2.70 4.02 24.58
CA LEU A 567 3.64 3.76 23.51
C LEU A 567 3.66 2.26 23.21
N LEU A 568 3.39 1.87 21.97
CA LEU A 568 3.41 0.47 21.51
C LEU A 568 4.48 0.33 20.43
N HIS A 569 5.37 -0.69 20.53
CA HIS A 569 6.42 -0.88 19.55
C HIS A 569 6.86 -2.35 19.41
N GLY A 570 7.10 -2.78 18.17
CA GLY A 570 7.72 -4.07 17.88
C GLY A 570 9.24 -4.04 18.11
N THR A 571 9.81 -5.07 18.78
CA THR A 571 11.26 -5.06 19.07
C THR A 571 12.14 -5.38 17.88
N ALA A 572 11.56 -5.83 16.75
CA ALA A 572 12.26 -6.09 15.51
C ALA A 572 11.90 -5.07 14.41
N ASP A 573 11.30 -3.94 14.76
CA ASP A 573 10.96 -2.88 13.82
C ASP A 573 12.23 -2.21 13.28
N VAL A 574 12.47 -2.40 11.98
CA VAL A 574 13.61 -1.82 11.27
C VAL A 574 13.21 -0.57 10.48
N ASN A 575 11.92 -0.32 10.28
CA ASN A 575 11.43 0.88 9.61
C ASN A 575 11.49 2.09 10.56
N VAL A 576 10.78 2.00 11.68
CA VAL A 576 10.89 2.96 12.79
C VAL A 576 11.56 2.23 13.95
N PRO A 577 12.83 2.52 14.23
CA PRO A 577 13.55 1.81 15.29
C PRO A 577 12.85 1.90 16.66
N THR A 578 12.85 0.81 17.41
CA THR A 578 12.21 0.74 18.74
C THR A 578 12.74 1.82 19.69
N GLY A 579 13.98 2.28 19.47
CA GLY A 579 14.61 3.38 20.18
C GLY A 579 13.79 4.68 20.18
N GLU A 580 12.97 4.90 19.14
CA GLU A 580 12.08 6.07 19.06
C GLU A 580 11.06 6.09 20.21
N SER A 581 10.43 4.96 20.52
CA SER A 581 9.51 4.86 21.66
C SER A 581 10.26 4.84 23.00
N ILE A 582 11.42 4.19 23.09
CA ILE A 582 12.20 4.10 24.32
C ILE A 582 12.69 5.49 24.76
N GLN A 583 13.25 6.30 23.85
CA GLN A 583 13.76 7.63 24.22
C GLN A 583 12.62 8.58 24.64
N PHE A 584 11.45 8.50 24.01
CA PHE A 584 10.29 9.33 24.40
C PHE A 584 9.71 8.88 25.74
N TYR A 585 9.60 7.56 25.98
CA TYR A 585 9.24 7.00 27.28
C TYR A 585 10.17 7.47 28.39
N THR A 586 11.49 7.40 28.15
CA THR A 586 12.51 7.84 29.12
C THR A 586 12.32 9.33 29.46
N ALA A 587 12.15 10.18 28.44
CA ALA A 587 11.94 11.62 28.65
C ALA A 587 10.67 11.89 29.47
N LEU A 588 9.55 11.25 29.12
CA LEU A 588 8.28 11.43 29.84
C LEU A 588 8.34 10.91 31.28
N LYS A 589 8.99 9.77 31.55
CA LYS A 589 9.17 9.24 32.90
C LYS A 589 10.03 10.18 33.77
N LEU A 590 11.13 10.68 33.24
CA LEU A 590 12.00 11.63 33.97
C LEU A 590 11.29 12.96 34.25
N LEU A 591 10.34 13.35 33.42
CA LEU A 591 9.49 14.53 33.61
C LEU A 591 8.27 14.25 34.53
N GLY A 592 8.15 13.04 35.08
CA GLY A 592 7.02 12.66 35.95
C GLY A 592 5.68 12.57 35.24
N LYS A 593 5.68 12.33 33.92
CA LYS A 593 4.45 12.22 33.11
C LYS A 593 3.86 10.82 33.19
N ASP A 594 2.53 10.73 33.02
CA ASP A 594 1.83 9.43 32.93
C ASP A 594 2.07 8.82 31.56
N VAL A 595 2.92 7.79 31.52
CA VAL A 595 3.29 7.08 30.29
C VAL A 595 3.54 5.61 30.52
N GLU A 596 3.00 4.78 29.65
CA GLU A 596 3.22 3.34 29.57
C GLU A 596 3.96 3.00 28.26
N LEU A 597 4.86 2.01 28.31
CA LEU A 597 5.54 1.45 27.14
C LEU A 597 5.32 -0.05 27.09
N VAL A 598 4.70 -0.53 26.01
CA VAL A 598 4.49 -1.96 25.77
C VAL A 598 5.27 -2.37 24.53
N LEU A 599 6.22 -3.28 24.73
CA LEU A 599 7.06 -3.84 23.67
C LEU A 599 6.54 -5.20 23.23
N ILE A 600 6.44 -5.40 21.91
CA ILE A 600 5.96 -6.64 21.31
C ILE A 600 7.17 -7.41 20.79
N LYS A 601 7.51 -8.50 21.47
CA LYS A 601 8.72 -9.29 21.20
C LYS A 601 8.74 -9.81 19.76
N ASN A 602 9.84 -9.54 19.04
CA ASN A 602 10.08 -9.98 17.66
C ASN A 602 9.03 -9.52 16.64
N ALA A 603 8.14 -8.61 17.00
CA ALA A 603 7.26 -7.99 16.02
C ALA A 603 8.01 -6.93 15.24
N ASP A 604 7.78 -6.90 13.94
CA ASP A 604 8.21 -5.85 13.03
C ASP A 604 7.17 -4.71 13.04
N HIS A 605 7.35 -3.72 12.17
CA HIS A 605 6.53 -2.49 12.06
C HIS A 605 5.02 -2.74 11.99
N ALA A 606 4.58 -3.86 11.44
CA ALA A 606 3.18 -4.13 11.15
C ALA A 606 2.46 -5.08 12.12
N VAL A 607 3.10 -5.70 13.10
CA VAL A 607 2.52 -6.72 14.00
C VAL A 607 1.61 -7.69 13.23
N VAL A 608 2.19 -8.65 12.51
CA VAL A 608 1.45 -9.55 11.61
C VAL A 608 1.07 -10.90 12.22
N ASP A 609 1.79 -11.34 13.27
CA ASP A 609 1.48 -12.59 13.96
C ASP A 609 0.08 -12.55 14.58
N TYR A 610 -0.68 -13.63 14.42
CA TYR A 610 -2.08 -13.71 14.85
C TYR A 610 -2.27 -13.49 16.34
N ASN A 611 -1.47 -14.17 17.18
CA ASN A 611 -1.60 -14.08 18.64
C ASN A 611 -1.12 -12.73 19.17
N GLN A 612 -0.01 -12.23 18.63
CA GLN A 612 0.49 -10.89 18.95
C GLN A 612 -0.53 -9.83 18.55
N ARG A 613 -1.22 -10.01 17.43
CA ARG A 613 -2.25 -9.12 16.95
C ARG A 613 -3.46 -9.02 17.88
N ILE A 614 -3.86 -10.16 18.48
CA ILE A 614 -4.93 -10.21 19.50
C ILE A 614 -4.48 -9.47 20.76
N ILE A 615 -3.29 -9.76 21.28
CA ILE A 615 -2.77 -9.11 22.48
C ILE A 615 -2.61 -7.60 22.25
N TRP A 616 -2.07 -7.20 21.12
CA TRP A 616 -1.93 -5.80 20.72
C TRP A 616 -3.27 -5.07 20.64
N GLY A 617 -4.29 -5.68 20.01
CA GLY A 617 -5.64 -5.13 19.96
C GLY A 617 -6.28 -5.00 21.34
N ASN A 618 -6.14 -6.03 22.19
CA ASN A 618 -6.63 -6.00 23.57
C ASN A 618 -5.94 -4.92 24.41
N THR A 619 -4.64 -4.71 24.21
CA THR A 619 -3.88 -3.65 24.89
C THR A 619 -4.45 -2.27 24.57
N ILE A 620 -4.73 -1.98 23.28
CA ILE A 620 -5.34 -0.72 22.83
C ILE A 620 -6.72 -0.53 23.48
N MET A 621 -7.56 -1.58 23.41
CA MET A 621 -8.92 -1.52 23.95
C MET A 621 -8.94 -1.36 25.47
N ALA A 622 -8.07 -2.07 26.17
CA ALA A 622 -7.96 -1.98 27.64
C ALA A 622 -7.48 -0.59 28.09
N TYR A 623 -6.54 0.01 27.34
CA TYR A 623 -6.08 1.37 27.63
C TYR A 623 -7.17 2.42 27.41
N PHE A 624 -7.90 2.34 26.30
CA PHE A 624 -9.05 3.23 26.08
C PHE A 624 -10.16 3.01 27.11
N ALA A 625 -10.46 1.77 27.51
CA ALA A 625 -11.44 1.48 28.56
C ALA A 625 -11.04 2.12 29.90
N LYS A 626 -9.78 2.03 30.29
CA LYS A 626 -9.25 2.67 31.51
C LYS A 626 -9.49 4.17 31.53
N TYR A 627 -9.12 4.89 30.47
CA TYR A 627 -9.16 6.36 30.46
C TYR A 627 -10.46 6.98 29.95
N LEU A 628 -11.16 6.31 29.02
CA LEU A 628 -12.36 6.89 28.39
C LEU A 628 -13.66 6.37 28.97
N LYS A 629 -13.63 5.22 29.68
CA LYS A 629 -14.82 4.64 30.34
C LYS A 629 -14.70 4.57 31.85
N GLY A 630 -13.51 4.79 32.42
CA GLY A 630 -13.26 4.59 33.85
C GLY A 630 -13.29 3.11 34.26
N GLU A 631 -12.93 2.21 33.33
CA GLU A 631 -12.91 0.75 33.52
C GLU A 631 -11.46 0.22 33.51
N PRO A 632 -10.68 0.40 34.60
CA PRO A 632 -9.26 0.04 34.63
C PRO A 632 -8.98 -1.46 34.75
N ALA A 633 -9.96 -2.25 35.21
CA ALA A 633 -9.78 -3.66 35.58
C ALA A 633 -9.21 -4.51 34.41
N TRP A 634 -9.58 -4.22 33.16
CA TRP A 634 -9.04 -4.93 31.99
C TRP A 634 -7.54 -4.68 31.84
N TRP A 635 -7.11 -3.43 31.88
CA TRP A 635 -5.70 -3.04 31.83
C TRP A 635 -4.90 -3.64 32.99
N GLU A 636 -5.40 -3.51 34.20
CA GLU A 636 -4.77 -4.03 35.41
C GLU A 636 -4.63 -5.57 35.36
N ASN A 637 -5.63 -6.27 34.83
CA ASN A 637 -5.54 -7.73 34.68
C ASN A 637 -4.52 -8.15 33.62
N MET A 638 -4.33 -7.38 32.54
CA MET A 638 -3.31 -7.67 31.50
C MET A 638 -1.90 -7.37 32.01
N TYR A 639 -1.73 -6.32 32.79
CA TYR A 639 -0.44 -5.78 33.22
C TYR A 639 -0.32 -5.74 34.74
N LYS A 640 -0.76 -6.82 35.40
CA LYS A 640 -0.57 -6.96 36.87
C LYS A 640 0.90 -6.81 37.21
N ASP A 641 1.17 -5.90 38.16
CA ASP A 641 2.50 -5.81 38.77
C ASP A 641 2.87 -7.19 39.35
N LYS A 642 3.83 -7.82 38.71
CA LYS A 642 4.51 -8.94 39.36
C LYS A 642 5.40 -8.29 40.39
N ASN A 643 5.07 -8.44 41.68
CA ASN A 643 5.98 -8.07 42.76
C ASN A 643 7.31 -8.78 42.50
N LEU A 644 8.28 -8.03 41.97
CA LEU A 644 9.67 -8.47 41.78
C LEU A 644 10.39 -8.28 43.10
#